data_e721b854027930fc211fa3c8652432b1
#
_entry.id   e721b854027930fc211fa3c8652432b1
#
_cell.length_a   1.000
_cell.length_b   1.000
_cell.length_c   1.000
_cell.angle_alpha   90.00
_cell.angle_beta   90.00
_cell.angle_gamma   90.00
#
_symmetry.space_group_name_H-M   'P 1'
#
loop_
_entity.id
_entity.type
_entity.pdbx_description
1 polymer ?
#
loop_
_entity_poly.entity_id
_entity_poly.type
_entity_poly.pdbx_seq_one_letter_code
_entity_poly.pdbx_strand_id
1 'polypeptide(L)'
;MLRSLMVVVAGLLPALLTAPTAEAAAVADCESPAVETFGPASVTGAIVGAVVHEGHAYVVERGPKPPVLAEIDLATRKVVRSVTLPDGPAAGEAEGGWATAVSGGKIYVGTYPVPDLYSFDPATGEVKRLYSFGKNGGFVWSLTAAPDGTLYAGTYPDGKVWEYVPSTGAVRNFGVLAPGERYVRAIAADADHVYAGLLDKAQLMSIDRATGTVTRLATGPTGFGAVAEHGDRVLAASGATLIDVRKDGTDLRQPALAEGSLDMLTVAADGTVYATTRPDGAVYRYRTGDAALTKIADPPSLGDETRRLQLLDDNTLFGVSGSGGMWWLDLRTGKSEFVDLIEAGIPAGAERPQSMLLVPNRALYIGSHFSMEVRDLRTGAKRRFRLPGEPKDLVRRGNKIYAAMYPSGQILSIDIRTDQVRGLGYLGHDQQRPWDIEYDPLTDKLLVASAPLGAKLSGALSVVDPDTGKMDVYVDVIPGQSLMSLSLGAGVVYLGGDVLGGGGTPPVKTSASVAAFDLRKRKVLWQVDPVANFRTFQDIKVHRGLLYGVYKRDSGAWIALDLATRKVVSQGKLAGYGELTVHRGKVFVSTFFGGGNAYELGTDAKLLATGLGDEWYTNPQLHFEPGSWRAWALVGRNLARIRLDPGCPPLTIPATAG
;
A
#
# COMPACT_ATOMS: atom_id res chain seq x y z
N MET A 1 -34.53 57.17 67.09
CA MET A 1 -34.85 58.54 66.55
C MET A 1 -34.86 58.43 65.03
N LEU A 2 -35.90 58.96 64.46
CA LEU A 2 -36.21 59.30 63.06
C LEU A 2 -36.17 58.25 61.97
N ARG A 3 -37.35 57.99 61.51
CA ARG A 3 -37.84 57.40 60.27
C ARG A 3 -37.34 58.13 59.02
N SER A 4 -37.15 57.42 57.92
CA SER A 4 -37.53 57.93 56.61
C SER A 4 -37.94 56.81 55.68
N LEU A 5 -39.14 56.87 55.21
CA LEU A 5 -39.78 56.11 54.18
C LEU A 5 -39.13 56.49 52.82
N MET A 6 -38.83 55.50 51.99
CA MET A 6 -38.64 55.71 50.55
C MET A 6 -39.51 54.77 49.75
N VAL A 7 -40.34 55.36 48.92
CA VAL A 7 -41.32 54.74 48.04
C VAL A 7 -40.57 54.16 46.84
N VAL A 8 -40.82 52.86 46.55
CA VAL A 8 -40.36 52.23 45.33
C VAL A 8 -41.45 52.34 44.27
N VAL A 9 -41.14 53.09 43.22
CA VAL A 9 -41.95 53.14 42.00
C VAL A 9 -41.49 51.97 41.09
N ALA A 10 -42.37 51.02 40.86
CA ALA A 10 -42.16 49.94 39.90
C ALA A 10 -42.35 50.45 38.49
N GLY A 11 -41.27 50.58 37.73
CA GLY A 11 -41.30 50.83 36.30
C GLY A 11 -41.36 49.54 35.52
N LEU A 12 -42.47 49.25 34.86
CA LEU A 12 -42.61 48.19 33.88
C LEU A 12 -41.82 48.57 32.61
N LEU A 13 -40.68 47.94 32.35
CA LEU A 13 -40.05 47.93 31.02
C LEU A 13 -40.68 46.85 30.16
N PRO A 14 -41.05 47.09 28.91
CA PRO A 14 -41.46 46.07 27.98
C PRO A 14 -40.24 45.21 27.58
N ALA A 15 -40.32 43.90 27.80
CA ALA A 15 -39.39 42.93 27.26
C ALA A 15 -39.48 42.94 25.73
N LEU A 16 -38.51 43.52 25.04
CA LEU A 16 -38.28 43.29 23.62
C LEU A 16 -37.86 41.84 23.45
N LEU A 17 -38.82 41.00 23.01
CA LEU A 17 -38.55 39.71 22.43
C LEU A 17 -37.77 39.95 21.12
N THR A 18 -36.44 39.86 21.15
CA THR A 18 -35.63 39.70 19.95
C THR A 18 -35.95 38.31 19.37
N ALA A 19 -36.72 38.31 18.29
CA ALA A 19 -36.82 37.11 17.45
C ALA A 19 -35.41 36.65 17.05
N PRO A 20 -35.12 35.33 17.02
CA PRO A 20 -33.85 34.87 16.50
C PRO A 20 -33.76 35.37 15.05
N THR A 21 -32.74 36.15 14.75
CA THR A 21 -32.38 36.50 13.38
C THR A 21 -32.17 35.20 12.63
N ALA A 22 -33.05 34.91 11.69
CA ALA A 22 -32.81 33.86 10.72
C ALA A 22 -31.43 34.13 10.11
N GLU A 23 -30.50 33.21 10.33
CA GLU A 23 -29.23 33.23 9.61
C GLU A 23 -29.57 33.30 8.13
N ALA A 24 -29.28 34.40 7.48
CA ALA A 24 -29.49 34.54 6.05
C ALA A 24 -28.73 33.37 5.39
N ALA A 25 -29.46 32.49 4.76
CA ALA A 25 -28.87 31.39 3.99
C ALA A 25 -27.90 32.05 3.01
N ALA A 26 -26.62 31.78 3.17
CA ALA A 26 -25.59 32.30 2.26
C ALA A 26 -25.98 31.88 0.85
N VAL A 27 -26.18 32.86 -0.04
CA VAL A 27 -26.46 32.58 -1.45
C VAL A 27 -25.32 31.69 -1.99
N ALA A 28 -25.67 30.57 -2.59
CA ALA A 28 -24.69 29.65 -3.13
C ALA A 28 -23.88 30.35 -4.23
N ASP A 29 -22.55 30.44 -4.07
CA ASP A 29 -21.64 30.96 -5.09
C ASP A 29 -21.41 29.91 -6.16
N CYS A 30 -22.33 29.83 -7.13
CA CYS A 30 -22.25 28.88 -8.24
C CYS A 30 -21.44 29.42 -9.45
N GLU A 31 -21.02 30.67 -9.44
CA GLU A 31 -20.32 31.33 -10.56
C GLU A 31 -18.79 31.24 -10.47
N SER A 32 -18.21 31.00 -9.27
CA SER A 32 -16.77 30.87 -9.13
C SER A 32 -16.24 29.59 -9.82
N PRO A 33 -14.94 29.53 -10.21
CA PRO A 33 -14.38 28.37 -10.90
C PRO A 33 -14.73 27.08 -10.19
N ALA A 34 -15.43 26.19 -10.90
CA ALA A 34 -15.95 24.95 -10.32
C ALA A 34 -14.84 23.93 -10.06
N VAL A 35 -13.79 23.97 -10.89
CA VAL A 35 -12.62 23.05 -10.84
C VAL A 35 -11.36 23.85 -11.14
N GLU A 36 -10.34 23.68 -10.33
CA GLU A 36 -8.99 24.17 -10.55
C GLU A 36 -8.02 22.99 -10.43
N THR A 37 -7.15 22.80 -11.42
CA THR A 37 -6.18 21.69 -11.42
C THR A 37 -4.75 22.21 -11.23
N PHE A 38 -3.92 21.39 -10.57
CA PHE A 38 -2.58 21.77 -10.14
C PHE A 38 -1.47 20.82 -10.63
N GLY A 39 -1.77 19.99 -11.64
CA GLY A 39 -0.88 18.96 -12.15
C GLY A 39 -0.82 17.72 -11.24
N PRO A 40 0.11 16.80 -11.49
CA PRO A 40 0.20 15.54 -10.74
C PRO A 40 0.15 15.74 -9.24
N ALA A 41 -0.70 14.95 -8.57
CA ALA A 41 -0.83 14.96 -7.11
C ALA A 41 0.40 14.34 -6.45
N SER A 42 0.88 13.25 -7.04
CA SER A 42 2.13 12.60 -6.67
C SER A 42 2.85 12.07 -7.92
N VAL A 43 4.15 11.88 -7.78
CA VAL A 43 4.99 11.35 -8.86
C VAL A 43 5.65 10.04 -8.43
N THR A 44 5.80 9.13 -9.38
CA THR A 44 6.46 7.85 -9.14
C THR A 44 7.95 8.03 -8.84
N GLY A 45 8.48 7.11 -8.14
CA GLY A 45 9.88 6.95 -7.79
C GLY A 45 10.09 5.60 -7.12
N ALA A 46 8.99 4.86 -6.91
CA ALA A 46 9.02 3.50 -6.38
C ALA A 46 9.45 2.50 -7.45
N ILE A 47 10.25 1.52 -7.06
CA ILE A 47 10.77 0.46 -7.92
C ILE A 47 10.11 -0.87 -7.54
N VAL A 48 9.74 -1.65 -8.55
CA VAL A 48 9.16 -2.99 -8.35
C VAL A 48 10.07 -4.12 -8.83
N GLY A 49 10.83 -3.94 -9.89
CA GLY A 49 11.79 -4.92 -10.40
C GLY A 49 13.16 -4.30 -10.64
N ALA A 50 14.22 -5.08 -10.43
CA ALA A 50 15.57 -4.64 -10.71
C ALA A 50 16.49 -5.81 -11.04
N VAL A 51 17.44 -5.61 -11.97
CA VAL A 51 18.50 -6.55 -12.30
C VAL A 51 19.77 -5.79 -12.71
N VAL A 52 20.93 -6.43 -12.53
CA VAL A 52 22.23 -5.85 -12.93
C VAL A 52 22.82 -6.69 -14.07
N HIS A 53 23.32 -6.01 -15.10
CA HIS A 53 24.00 -6.64 -16.24
C HIS A 53 25.07 -5.68 -16.78
N GLU A 54 26.30 -6.19 -16.99
CA GLU A 54 27.43 -5.49 -17.60
C GLU A 54 27.66 -4.05 -17.11
N GLY A 55 27.71 -3.88 -15.77
CA GLY A 55 27.96 -2.57 -15.14
C GLY A 55 26.77 -1.61 -15.13
N HIS A 56 25.60 -2.07 -15.54
CA HIS A 56 24.35 -1.30 -15.51
C HIS A 56 23.31 -1.95 -14.61
N ALA A 57 22.53 -1.12 -13.90
CA ALA A 57 21.30 -1.54 -13.25
C ALA A 57 20.11 -1.22 -14.16
N TYR A 58 19.22 -2.17 -14.29
CA TYR A 58 17.95 -2.03 -15.00
C TYR A 58 16.84 -2.08 -13.97
N VAL A 59 16.07 -0.99 -13.84
CA VAL A 59 15.00 -0.87 -12.85
C VAL A 59 13.66 -0.65 -13.52
N VAL A 60 12.60 -1.27 -12.99
CA VAL A 60 11.23 -1.07 -13.46
C VAL A 60 10.47 -0.27 -12.43
N GLU A 61 9.94 0.87 -12.88
CA GLU A 61 9.16 1.77 -12.04
C GLU A 61 7.76 1.21 -11.74
N ARG A 62 7.20 1.61 -10.61
CA ARG A 62 5.83 1.31 -10.21
C ARG A 62 4.93 2.51 -10.49
N GLY A 63 3.84 2.29 -11.20
CA GLY A 63 2.79 3.30 -11.38
C GLY A 63 2.68 3.95 -12.73
N PRO A 64 3.76 4.15 -13.55
CA PRO A 64 3.62 4.61 -14.92
C PRO A 64 2.80 3.64 -15.75
N LYS A 65 2.01 4.20 -16.66
CA LYS A 65 1.25 3.46 -17.67
C LYS A 65 1.56 4.03 -19.04
N PRO A 66 2.17 3.27 -19.95
CA PRO A 66 2.77 1.93 -19.75
C PRO A 66 3.97 1.95 -18.81
N PRO A 67 4.42 0.76 -18.29
CA PRO A 67 5.57 0.67 -17.38
C PRO A 67 6.85 1.18 -18.05
N VAL A 68 7.74 1.74 -17.22
CA VAL A 68 9.05 2.25 -17.65
C VAL A 68 10.15 1.36 -17.13
N LEU A 69 11.06 0.94 -18.01
CA LEU A 69 12.35 0.33 -17.69
C LEU A 69 13.44 1.39 -17.88
N ALA A 70 14.19 1.68 -16.82
CA ALA A 70 15.32 2.59 -16.85
C ALA A 70 16.64 1.83 -16.75
N GLU A 71 17.60 2.19 -17.59
CA GLU A 71 18.99 1.72 -17.59
C GLU A 71 19.87 2.76 -16.89
N ILE A 72 20.63 2.35 -15.89
CA ILE A 72 21.45 3.20 -15.04
C ILE A 72 22.88 2.69 -15.08
N ASP A 73 23.83 3.51 -15.51
CA ASP A 73 25.25 3.21 -15.43
C ASP A 73 25.71 3.27 -13.97
N LEU A 74 26.26 2.17 -13.46
CA LEU A 74 26.66 2.05 -12.04
C LEU A 74 27.94 2.85 -11.71
N ALA A 75 28.79 3.17 -12.69
CA ALA A 75 30.00 3.95 -12.50
C ALA A 75 29.68 5.45 -12.40
N THR A 76 28.83 5.96 -13.29
CA THR A 76 28.42 7.38 -13.30
C THR A 76 27.23 7.64 -12.38
N ARG A 77 26.47 6.58 -12.02
CA ARG A 77 25.25 6.64 -11.20
C ARG A 77 24.12 7.47 -11.84
N LYS A 78 24.08 7.49 -13.16
CA LYS A 78 23.11 8.26 -13.94
C LYS A 78 22.32 7.37 -14.86
N VAL A 79 21.08 7.76 -15.14
CA VAL A 79 20.25 7.13 -16.16
C VAL A 79 20.87 7.37 -17.52
N VAL A 80 21.11 6.28 -18.24
CA VAL A 80 21.60 6.28 -19.63
C VAL A 80 20.43 6.38 -20.58
N ARG A 81 19.36 5.65 -20.26
CA ARG A 81 18.22 5.49 -21.13
C ARG A 81 16.99 5.04 -20.34
N SER A 82 15.82 5.45 -20.80
CA SER A 82 14.53 4.93 -20.31
C SER A 82 13.67 4.53 -21.51
N VAL A 83 13.01 3.38 -21.40
CA VAL A 83 12.12 2.85 -22.43
C VAL A 83 10.79 2.44 -21.81
N THR A 84 9.69 2.60 -22.56
CA THR A 84 8.38 2.10 -22.16
C THR A 84 8.21 0.65 -22.59
N LEU A 85 7.55 -0.16 -21.75
CA LEU A 85 7.09 -1.49 -22.10
C LEU A 85 5.69 -1.33 -22.72
N PRO A 86 5.53 -1.48 -24.05
CA PRO A 86 4.28 -1.13 -24.72
C PRO A 86 3.14 -2.06 -24.30
N ASP A 87 1.91 -1.53 -24.24
CA ASP A 87 0.73 -2.32 -23.92
C ASP A 87 0.51 -3.45 -24.94
N GLY A 88 0.10 -4.60 -24.41
CA GLY A 88 -0.28 -5.74 -25.22
C GLY A 88 -1.71 -5.62 -25.75
N PRO A 89 -2.13 -6.51 -26.69
CA PRO A 89 -3.49 -6.53 -27.24
C PRO A 89 -4.54 -7.03 -26.23
N ALA A 90 -4.16 -7.54 -25.05
CA ALA A 90 -5.10 -7.91 -24.01
C ALA A 90 -5.68 -6.66 -23.36
N ALA A 91 -6.99 -6.67 -23.08
CA ALA A 91 -7.65 -5.59 -22.36
C ALA A 91 -7.03 -5.41 -20.97
N GLY A 92 -6.35 -4.30 -20.74
CA GLY A 92 -5.72 -3.92 -19.48
C GLY A 92 -4.35 -3.31 -19.70
N GLU A 93 -3.98 -2.39 -18.84
CA GLU A 93 -2.69 -1.70 -18.85
C GLU A 93 -1.80 -2.28 -17.76
N ALA A 94 -0.55 -2.62 -18.08
CA ALA A 94 0.44 -2.95 -17.08
C ALA A 94 0.80 -1.70 -16.27
N GLU A 95 1.12 -1.90 -14.98
CA GLU A 95 1.47 -0.84 -14.02
C GLU A 95 2.89 -0.98 -13.47
N GLY A 96 3.63 -1.97 -13.96
CA GLY A 96 5.00 -2.25 -13.54
C GLY A 96 5.42 -3.68 -13.87
N GLY A 97 6.65 -4.04 -13.54
CA GLY A 97 7.20 -5.36 -13.72
C GLY A 97 7.98 -5.81 -12.49
N TRP A 98 7.45 -6.77 -11.73
CA TRP A 98 8.09 -7.31 -10.53
C TRP A 98 9.28 -8.19 -10.84
N ALA A 99 9.14 -8.98 -11.87
CA ALA A 99 10.07 -10.05 -12.19
C ALA A 99 11.06 -9.59 -13.25
N THR A 100 12.36 -9.77 -12.98
CA THR A 100 13.43 -9.42 -13.91
C THR A 100 14.48 -10.51 -13.97
N ALA A 101 15.02 -10.77 -15.17
CA ALA A 101 16.11 -11.72 -15.39
C ALA A 101 17.01 -11.25 -16.53
N VAL A 102 18.24 -11.80 -16.59
CA VAL A 102 19.17 -11.62 -17.72
C VAL A 102 19.36 -12.96 -18.40
N SER A 103 19.24 -12.98 -19.73
CA SER A 103 19.56 -14.18 -20.54
C SER A 103 20.06 -13.74 -21.91
N GLY A 104 21.16 -14.32 -22.38
CA GLY A 104 21.73 -14.05 -23.69
C GLY A 104 22.01 -12.57 -23.97
N GLY A 105 22.47 -11.81 -22.96
CA GLY A 105 22.75 -10.38 -23.06
C GLY A 105 21.50 -9.48 -23.09
N LYS A 106 20.31 -10.04 -22.91
CA LYS A 106 19.04 -9.28 -22.86
C LYS A 106 18.44 -9.26 -21.48
N ILE A 107 17.70 -8.18 -21.20
CA ILE A 107 16.93 -8.00 -19.98
C ILE A 107 15.50 -8.47 -20.24
N TYR A 108 14.98 -9.32 -19.37
CA TYR A 108 13.61 -9.79 -19.41
C TYR A 108 12.82 -9.23 -18.26
N VAL A 109 11.57 -8.83 -18.52
CA VAL A 109 10.67 -8.23 -17.53
C VAL A 109 9.31 -8.92 -17.59
N GLY A 110 8.86 -9.40 -16.45
CA GLY A 110 7.50 -9.93 -16.24
C GLY A 110 6.62 -8.90 -15.55
N THR A 111 5.47 -8.55 -16.15
CA THR A 111 4.63 -7.43 -15.73
C THR A 111 3.42 -7.82 -14.87
N TYR A 112 2.71 -6.79 -14.37
CA TYR A 112 1.42 -6.85 -13.67
C TYR A 112 0.61 -5.55 -13.92
N PRO A 113 -0.72 -5.51 -13.72
CA PRO A 113 -1.66 -6.61 -13.54
C PRO A 113 -1.96 -7.40 -14.82
N VAL A 114 -1.24 -7.14 -15.89
CA VAL A 114 -1.22 -7.95 -17.11
C VAL A 114 0.07 -8.77 -17.08
N PRO A 115 0.00 -10.12 -16.98
CA PRO A 115 1.18 -10.96 -16.76
C PRO A 115 1.90 -11.25 -18.10
N ASP A 116 2.48 -10.24 -18.67
CA ASP A 116 3.22 -10.31 -19.93
C ASP A 116 4.73 -10.43 -19.70
N LEU A 117 5.42 -11.09 -20.61
CA LEU A 117 6.87 -11.17 -20.68
C LEU A 117 7.40 -10.26 -21.80
N TYR A 118 8.34 -9.41 -21.45
CA TYR A 118 9.05 -8.53 -22.37
C TYR A 118 10.54 -8.88 -22.40
N SER A 119 11.20 -8.58 -23.52
CA SER A 119 12.65 -8.47 -23.60
C SER A 119 13.05 -7.06 -23.97
N PHE A 120 14.15 -6.61 -23.39
CA PHE A 120 14.86 -5.41 -23.77
C PHE A 120 16.30 -5.78 -24.18
N ASP A 121 16.73 -5.32 -25.32
CA ASP A 121 18.08 -5.52 -25.85
C ASP A 121 18.91 -4.25 -25.58
N PRO A 122 19.87 -4.26 -24.62
CA PRO A 122 20.68 -3.09 -24.31
C PRO A 122 21.51 -2.59 -25.49
N ALA A 123 21.97 -3.48 -26.38
CA ALA A 123 22.81 -3.12 -27.52
C ALA A 123 22.04 -2.33 -28.58
N THR A 124 20.78 -2.64 -28.82
CA THR A 124 19.95 -2.01 -29.86
C THR A 124 18.91 -1.04 -29.32
N GLY A 125 18.54 -1.15 -28.03
CA GLY A 125 17.43 -0.43 -27.41
C GLY A 125 16.05 -1.00 -27.75
N GLU A 126 15.99 -2.16 -28.41
CA GLU A 126 14.74 -2.77 -28.85
C GLU A 126 13.98 -3.38 -27.67
N VAL A 127 12.69 -3.07 -27.56
CA VAL A 127 11.74 -3.71 -26.65
C VAL A 127 10.79 -4.61 -27.43
N LYS A 128 10.65 -5.86 -26.98
CA LYS A 128 9.69 -6.81 -27.58
C LYS A 128 8.81 -7.43 -26.49
N ARG A 129 7.50 -7.43 -26.72
CA ARG A 129 6.57 -8.30 -25.99
C ARG A 129 6.68 -9.70 -26.58
N LEU A 130 6.89 -10.70 -25.71
CA LEU A 130 7.18 -12.06 -26.11
C LEU A 130 6.00 -13.01 -25.89
N TYR A 131 5.40 -12.96 -24.69
CA TYR A 131 4.38 -13.91 -24.29
C TYR A 131 3.45 -13.33 -23.22
N SER A 132 2.25 -13.88 -23.07
CA SER A 132 1.32 -13.60 -21.98
C SER A 132 1.00 -14.86 -21.20
N PHE A 133 1.28 -14.86 -19.91
CA PHE A 133 1.05 -16.02 -19.04
C PHE A 133 -0.40 -16.13 -18.55
N GLY A 134 -1.24 -15.13 -18.79
CA GLY A 134 -2.62 -15.14 -18.30
C GLY A 134 -3.43 -13.90 -18.65
N LYS A 135 -4.48 -13.68 -17.86
CA LYS A 135 -5.43 -12.57 -18.06
C LYS A 135 -5.09 -11.39 -17.15
N ASN A 136 -5.73 -10.24 -17.42
CA ASN A 136 -5.71 -9.07 -16.53
C ASN A 136 -6.10 -9.46 -15.09
N GLY A 137 -5.36 -8.90 -14.12
CA GLY A 137 -5.40 -9.29 -12.70
C GLY A 137 -4.33 -10.31 -12.32
N GLY A 138 -3.53 -10.78 -13.28
CA GLY A 138 -2.40 -11.68 -13.07
C GLY A 138 -1.06 -10.96 -12.92
N PHE A 139 -0.07 -11.66 -12.36
CA PHE A 139 1.29 -11.18 -12.15
C PHE A 139 2.30 -12.21 -12.62
N VAL A 140 3.36 -11.78 -13.29
CA VAL A 140 4.63 -12.50 -13.27
C VAL A 140 5.35 -12.02 -12.01
N TRP A 141 5.40 -12.86 -10.99
CA TRP A 141 5.87 -12.47 -9.67
C TRP A 141 7.36 -12.72 -9.47
N SER A 142 7.87 -13.73 -10.13
CA SER A 142 9.29 -14.10 -10.12
C SER A 142 9.75 -14.58 -11.49
N LEU A 143 11.01 -14.33 -11.82
CA LEU A 143 11.64 -14.71 -13.09
C LEU A 143 13.11 -15.03 -12.85
N THR A 144 13.59 -16.11 -13.43
CA THR A 144 15.01 -16.48 -13.43
C THR A 144 15.42 -17.07 -14.77
N ALA A 145 16.71 -17.07 -15.06
CA ALA A 145 17.29 -17.76 -16.19
C ALA A 145 18.15 -18.94 -15.70
N ALA A 146 18.00 -20.09 -16.31
CA ALA A 146 18.92 -21.21 -16.15
C ALA A 146 20.21 -20.97 -16.96
N PRO A 147 21.30 -21.73 -16.71
CA PRO A 147 22.58 -21.54 -17.41
C PRO A 147 22.53 -21.69 -18.93
N ASP A 148 21.57 -22.42 -19.47
CA ASP A 148 21.33 -22.57 -20.91
C ASP A 148 20.53 -21.42 -21.53
N GLY A 149 20.17 -20.41 -20.73
CA GLY A 149 19.40 -19.25 -21.15
C GLY A 149 17.88 -19.42 -21.16
N THR A 150 17.37 -20.61 -20.81
CA THR A 150 15.92 -20.86 -20.63
C THR A 150 15.39 -20.06 -19.43
N LEU A 151 14.25 -19.40 -19.60
CA LEU A 151 13.60 -18.60 -18.54
C LEU A 151 12.54 -19.41 -17.82
N TYR A 152 12.44 -19.19 -16.52
CA TYR A 152 11.39 -19.75 -15.67
C TYR A 152 10.64 -18.63 -14.95
N ALA A 153 9.31 -18.63 -15.07
CA ALA A 153 8.43 -17.62 -14.51
C ALA A 153 7.46 -18.21 -13.49
N GLY A 154 7.38 -17.59 -12.32
CA GLY A 154 6.38 -17.88 -11.31
C GLY A 154 5.23 -16.87 -11.36
N THR A 155 3.97 -17.36 -11.37
CA THR A 155 2.79 -16.52 -11.58
C THR A 155 1.84 -16.45 -10.38
N TYR A 156 0.94 -15.47 -10.42
CA TYR A 156 -0.22 -15.22 -9.57
C TYR A 156 -1.41 -14.82 -10.45
N PRO A 157 -2.67 -15.13 -10.14
CA PRO A 157 -3.16 -15.83 -8.93
C PRO A 157 -3.29 -17.35 -9.08
N ASP A 158 -2.63 -17.92 -10.05
CA ASP A 158 -2.79 -19.33 -10.42
C ASP A 158 -1.67 -20.25 -9.90
N GLY A 159 -0.64 -19.70 -9.23
CA GLY A 159 0.42 -20.46 -8.54
C GLY A 159 1.22 -21.38 -9.44
N LYS A 160 1.41 -21.04 -10.71
CA LYS A 160 2.08 -21.88 -11.70
C LYS A 160 3.53 -21.50 -11.91
N VAL A 161 4.31 -22.48 -12.38
CA VAL A 161 5.62 -22.25 -12.98
C VAL A 161 5.56 -22.51 -14.47
N TRP A 162 6.16 -21.59 -15.21
CA TRP A 162 6.25 -21.63 -16.67
C TRP A 162 7.71 -21.62 -17.11
N GLU A 163 7.99 -22.34 -18.19
CA GLU A 163 9.24 -22.29 -18.93
C GLU A 163 9.03 -21.50 -20.21
N TYR A 164 9.99 -20.67 -20.58
CA TYR A 164 10.04 -19.96 -21.86
C TYR A 164 11.45 -20.09 -22.43
N VAL A 165 11.56 -20.57 -23.66
CA VAL A 165 12.84 -20.73 -24.37
C VAL A 165 13.03 -19.56 -25.31
N PRO A 166 13.93 -18.59 -25.04
CA PRO A 166 14.06 -17.36 -25.83
C PRO A 166 14.43 -17.56 -27.29
N SER A 167 15.22 -18.61 -27.59
CA SER A 167 15.70 -18.90 -28.96
C SER A 167 14.61 -19.42 -29.89
N THR A 168 13.56 -20.05 -29.36
CA THR A 168 12.50 -20.69 -30.14
C THR A 168 11.12 -20.10 -29.89
N GLY A 169 10.94 -19.38 -28.78
CA GLY A 169 9.64 -18.94 -28.27
C GLY A 169 8.78 -20.08 -27.68
N ALA A 170 9.35 -21.27 -27.50
CA ALA A 170 8.63 -22.41 -26.94
C ALA A 170 8.25 -22.17 -25.48
N VAL A 171 7.04 -22.59 -25.09
CA VAL A 171 6.49 -22.45 -23.74
C VAL A 171 6.07 -23.81 -23.20
N ARG A 172 6.41 -24.07 -21.94
CA ARG A 172 5.93 -25.24 -21.17
C ARG A 172 5.35 -24.77 -19.84
N ASN A 173 4.24 -25.37 -19.44
CA ASN A 173 3.58 -25.09 -18.16
C ASN A 173 3.72 -26.31 -17.24
N PHE A 174 4.36 -26.12 -16.08
CA PHE A 174 4.52 -27.18 -15.06
C PHE A 174 3.30 -27.31 -14.15
N GLY A 175 2.28 -26.45 -14.31
CA GLY A 175 1.07 -26.49 -13.49
C GLY A 175 1.22 -25.83 -12.12
N VAL A 176 0.22 -26.07 -11.26
CA VAL A 176 0.17 -25.58 -9.88
C VAL A 176 1.00 -26.53 -9.01
N LEU A 177 1.99 -25.99 -8.30
CA LEU A 177 2.97 -26.82 -7.57
C LEU A 177 2.42 -27.42 -6.27
N ALA A 178 1.38 -26.83 -5.68
CA ALA A 178 0.71 -27.35 -4.49
C ALA A 178 -0.78 -27.01 -4.52
N PRO A 179 -1.69 -27.90 -4.06
CA PRO A 179 -3.12 -27.65 -4.06
C PRO A 179 -3.49 -26.36 -3.29
N GLY A 180 -4.20 -25.45 -3.96
CA GLY A 180 -4.64 -24.17 -3.41
C GLY A 180 -3.54 -23.12 -3.26
N GLU A 181 -2.36 -23.32 -3.82
CA GLU A 181 -1.33 -22.29 -3.95
C GLU A 181 -1.71 -21.30 -5.04
N ARG A 182 -1.45 -20.01 -4.78
CA ARG A 182 -1.72 -18.93 -5.73
C ARG A 182 -0.47 -18.15 -6.13
N TYR A 183 0.60 -18.22 -5.34
CA TYR A 183 1.79 -17.39 -5.52
C TYR A 183 3.05 -18.23 -5.65
N VAL A 184 3.71 -18.20 -6.78
CA VAL A 184 5.13 -18.56 -6.88
C VAL A 184 5.94 -17.29 -6.70
N ARG A 185 6.31 -16.99 -5.44
CA ARG A 185 6.85 -15.69 -5.02
C ARG A 185 8.33 -15.51 -5.36
N ALA A 186 9.08 -16.59 -5.33
CA ALA A 186 10.52 -16.59 -5.59
C ALA A 186 10.93 -17.82 -6.40
N ILE A 187 11.94 -17.68 -7.26
CA ILE A 187 12.39 -18.75 -8.15
C ILE A 187 13.90 -18.65 -8.38
N ALA A 188 14.56 -19.80 -8.44
CA ALA A 188 15.94 -19.96 -8.89
C ALA A 188 16.03 -21.19 -9.78
N ALA A 189 17.07 -21.32 -10.61
CA ALA A 189 17.26 -22.46 -11.48
C ALA A 189 18.74 -22.76 -11.70
N ASP A 190 19.06 -24.04 -11.73
CA ASP A 190 20.36 -24.55 -12.20
C ASP A 190 20.23 -25.32 -13.53
N ALA A 191 21.23 -26.12 -13.87
CA ALA A 191 21.22 -26.90 -15.11
C ALA A 191 20.09 -27.94 -15.14
N ASP A 192 19.74 -28.52 -14.02
CA ASP A 192 18.86 -29.70 -13.92
C ASP A 192 17.49 -29.39 -13.29
N HIS A 193 17.41 -28.38 -12.41
CA HIS A 193 16.23 -28.13 -11.60
C HIS A 193 15.83 -26.65 -11.58
N VAL A 194 14.54 -26.44 -11.28
CA VAL A 194 13.96 -25.14 -10.90
C VAL A 194 13.51 -25.22 -9.44
N TYR A 195 13.89 -24.23 -8.63
CA TYR A 195 13.53 -24.13 -7.22
C TYR A 195 12.52 -23.01 -7.03
N ALA A 196 11.34 -23.34 -6.49
CA ALA A 196 10.22 -22.42 -6.37
C ALA A 196 9.78 -22.26 -4.91
N GLY A 197 9.79 -21.03 -4.43
CA GLY A 197 9.28 -20.64 -3.12
C GLY A 197 7.81 -20.22 -3.19
N LEU A 198 6.93 -20.96 -2.50
CA LEU A 198 5.49 -20.75 -2.46
C LEU A 198 5.10 -19.88 -1.28
N LEU A 199 4.14 -18.95 -1.48
CA LEU A 199 3.74 -18.00 -0.45
C LEU A 199 2.66 -18.56 0.47
N ASP A 200 1.52 -19.03 -0.10
CA ASP A 200 0.36 -19.43 0.70
C ASP A 200 0.59 -20.74 1.47
N LYS A 201 1.32 -21.67 0.87
CA LYS A 201 1.59 -23.01 1.47
C LYS A 201 2.92 -23.08 2.21
N ALA A 202 3.73 -22.02 2.16
CA ALA A 202 5.05 -21.98 2.79
C ALA A 202 5.93 -23.20 2.44
N GLN A 203 5.95 -23.62 1.18
CA GLN A 203 6.70 -24.77 0.68
C GLN A 203 7.80 -24.32 -0.28
N LEU A 204 8.96 -24.94 -0.14
CA LEU A 204 10.06 -24.86 -1.11
C LEU A 204 10.03 -26.12 -1.97
N MET A 205 9.81 -25.92 -3.28
CA MET A 205 9.66 -26.99 -4.25
C MET A 205 10.85 -27.05 -5.19
N SER A 206 11.18 -28.24 -5.65
CA SER A 206 12.11 -28.52 -6.76
C SER A 206 11.34 -29.13 -7.92
N ILE A 207 11.62 -28.68 -9.14
CA ILE A 207 11.06 -29.20 -10.39
C ILE A 207 12.24 -29.71 -11.22
N ASP A 208 12.25 -30.99 -11.56
CA ASP A 208 13.18 -31.55 -12.55
C ASP A 208 12.84 -30.96 -13.92
N ARG A 209 13.77 -30.26 -14.55
CA ARG A 209 13.56 -29.55 -15.81
C ARG A 209 13.21 -30.47 -16.97
N ALA A 210 13.82 -31.67 -17.04
CA ALA A 210 13.61 -32.62 -18.12
C ALA A 210 12.25 -33.30 -17.99
N THR A 211 11.95 -33.87 -16.82
CA THR A 211 10.75 -34.69 -16.61
C THR A 211 9.53 -33.87 -16.17
N GLY A 212 9.74 -32.74 -15.51
CA GLY A 212 8.69 -31.96 -14.85
C GLY A 212 8.26 -32.53 -13.50
N THR A 213 9.01 -33.48 -12.95
CA THR A 213 8.73 -34.06 -11.63
C THR A 213 8.89 -32.99 -10.54
N VAL A 214 7.87 -32.83 -9.70
CA VAL A 214 7.84 -31.84 -8.61
C VAL A 214 8.09 -32.57 -7.27
N THR A 215 9.08 -32.08 -6.52
CA THR A 215 9.45 -32.60 -5.20
C THR A 215 9.49 -31.47 -4.18
N ARG A 216 8.94 -31.65 -2.98
CA ARG A 216 9.05 -30.71 -1.88
C ARG A 216 10.39 -30.90 -1.16
N LEU A 217 11.21 -29.85 -1.11
CA LEU A 217 12.49 -29.85 -0.38
C LEU A 217 12.33 -29.50 1.10
N ALA A 218 11.50 -28.51 1.40
CA ALA A 218 11.30 -28.01 2.76
C ALA A 218 9.94 -27.34 2.94
N THR A 219 9.58 -27.10 4.21
CA THR A 219 8.47 -26.24 4.62
C THR A 219 9.03 -25.14 5.51
N GLY A 220 8.66 -23.88 5.26
CA GLY A 220 9.04 -22.73 6.06
C GLY A 220 8.00 -22.40 7.13
N PRO A 221 8.34 -21.56 8.12
CA PRO A 221 7.38 -21.05 9.11
C PRO A 221 6.34 -20.10 8.50
N THR A 222 6.69 -19.42 7.41
CA THR A 222 5.82 -18.53 6.59
C THR A 222 6.11 -18.75 5.11
N GLY A 223 5.39 -18.05 4.23
CA GLY A 223 5.69 -18.06 2.79
C GLY A 223 7.09 -17.58 2.46
N PHE A 224 7.62 -18.06 1.34
CA PHE A 224 8.97 -17.75 0.88
C PHE A 224 9.01 -16.44 0.11
N GLY A 225 9.97 -15.55 0.46
CA GLY A 225 10.19 -14.26 -0.20
C GLY A 225 11.33 -14.24 -1.21
N ALA A 226 12.37 -15.05 -0.99
CA ALA A 226 13.53 -15.17 -1.85
C ALA A 226 14.04 -16.62 -1.89
N VAL A 227 14.61 -17.00 -3.04
CA VAL A 227 15.27 -18.31 -3.26
C VAL A 227 16.56 -18.07 -4.03
N ALA A 228 17.62 -18.73 -3.63
CA ALA A 228 18.90 -18.79 -4.31
C ALA A 228 19.42 -20.23 -4.29
N GLU A 229 20.32 -20.56 -5.20
CA GLU A 229 21.01 -21.84 -5.22
C GLU A 229 22.52 -21.64 -5.28
N HIS A 230 23.26 -22.56 -4.70
CA HIS A 230 24.73 -22.59 -4.79
C HIS A 230 25.25 -24.00 -4.52
N GLY A 231 26.10 -24.50 -5.39
CA GLY A 231 26.70 -25.81 -5.26
C GLY A 231 25.64 -26.92 -5.16
N ASP A 232 25.62 -27.67 -4.06
CA ASP A 232 24.65 -28.73 -3.78
C ASP A 232 23.46 -28.25 -2.91
N ARG A 233 23.31 -26.93 -2.69
CA ARG A 233 22.33 -26.37 -1.74
C ARG A 233 21.33 -25.41 -2.37
N VAL A 234 20.16 -25.33 -1.74
CA VAL A 234 19.14 -24.31 -1.98
C VAL A 234 18.95 -23.51 -0.70
N LEU A 235 18.96 -22.20 -0.86
CA LEU A 235 18.87 -21.21 0.21
C LEU A 235 17.61 -20.37 0.00
N ALA A 236 16.74 -20.30 1.02
CA ALA A 236 15.46 -19.63 0.85
C ALA A 236 15.03 -18.86 2.11
N ALA A 237 14.51 -17.64 1.92
CA ALA A 237 14.01 -16.79 3.00
C ALA A 237 12.54 -17.09 3.30
N SER A 238 12.22 -17.44 4.54
CA SER A 238 10.87 -17.70 5.04
C SER A 238 10.65 -16.96 6.36
N GLY A 239 10.12 -15.75 6.31
CA GLY A 239 10.02 -14.87 7.48
C GLY A 239 11.39 -14.59 8.10
N ALA A 240 11.56 -14.83 9.39
CA ALA A 240 12.85 -14.68 10.08
C ALA A 240 13.85 -15.80 9.78
N THR A 241 13.42 -16.91 9.15
CA THR A 241 14.19 -18.13 9.00
C THR A 241 14.83 -18.22 7.62
N LEU A 242 16.13 -18.52 7.58
CA LEU A 242 16.81 -18.96 6.38
C LEU A 242 16.69 -20.49 6.30
N ILE A 243 16.07 -21.01 5.26
CA ILE A 243 16.10 -22.44 4.92
C ILE A 243 17.37 -22.70 4.12
N ASP A 244 18.23 -23.56 4.63
CA ASP A 244 19.45 -24.01 3.98
C ASP A 244 19.35 -25.53 3.87
N VAL A 245 19.08 -26.05 2.68
CA VAL A 245 18.80 -27.48 2.42
C VAL A 245 19.57 -27.97 1.21
N ARG A 246 20.01 -29.24 1.22
CA ARG A 246 20.57 -29.85 0.02
C ARG A 246 19.53 -30.02 -1.08
N LYS A 247 19.99 -30.01 -2.33
CA LYS A 247 19.13 -30.17 -3.53
C LYS A 247 18.39 -31.52 -3.57
N ASP A 248 18.86 -32.52 -2.83
CA ASP A 248 18.19 -33.80 -2.62
C ASP A 248 17.17 -33.81 -1.46
N GLY A 249 16.97 -32.69 -0.79
CA GLY A 249 16.05 -32.53 0.35
C GLY A 249 16.63 -32.96 1.70
N THR A 250 17.89 -33.38 1.75
CA THR A 250 18.58 -33.78 3.00
C THR A 250 19.33 -32.58 3.65
N ASP A 251 19.89 -32.81 4.86
CA ASP A 251 20.68 -31.81 5.62
C ASP A 251 20.01 -30.44 5.69
N LEU A 252 18.76 -30.41 6.15
CA LEU A 252 17.99 -29.18 6.37
C LEU A 252 18.50 -28.43 7.60
N ARG A 253 18.86 -27.15 7.44
CA ARG A 253 19.24 -26.22 8.51
C ARG A 253 18.31 -25.00 8.45
N GLN A 254 18.06 -24.39 9.62
CA GLN A 254 17.07 -23.33 9.77
C GLN A 254 17.57 -22.22 10.72
N PRO A 255 18.74 -21.59 10.46
CA PRO A 255 19.14 -20.43 11.24
C PRO A 255 18.11 -19.30 11.07
N ALA A 256 17.87 -18.57 12.17
CA ALA A 256 16.86 -17.53 12.18
C ALA A 256 17.40 -16.21 12.77
N LEU A 257 16.77 -15.11 12.38
CA LEU A 257 16.90 -13.81 13.02
C LEU A 257 16.19 -13.83 14.37
N ALA A 258 16.69 -13.06 15.34
CA ALA A 258 15.99 -12.84 16.61
C ALA A 258 14.71 -12.00 16.42
N GLU A 259 14.76 -11.03 15.50
CA GLU A 259 13.65 -10.12 15.19
C GLU A 259 13.62 -9.79 13.69
N GLY A 260 12.46 -9.37 13.17
CA GLY A 260 12.29 -9.00 11.78
C GLY A 260 12.10 -10.18 10.82
N SER A 261 12.35 -9.95 9.55
CA SER A 261 12.25 -10.95 8.48
C SER A 261 13.34 -10.75 7.45
N LEU A 262 13.79 -11.85 6.86
CA LEU A 262 14.64 -11.85 5.67
C LEU A 262 13.83 -11.34 4.47
N ASP A 263 14.48 -10.57 3.61
CA ASP A 263 13.83 -9.96 2.44
C ASP A 263 14.42 -10.47 1.12
N MET A 264 15.67 -10.16 0.82
CA MET A 264 16.36 -10.60 -0.40
C MET A 264 17.65 -11.34 -0.05
N LEU A 265 18.02 -12.31 -0.89
CA LEU A 265 19.25 -13.10 -0.75
C LEU A 265 20.15 -12.95 -1.97
N THR A 266 21.46 -12.99 -1.75
CA THR A 266 22.47 -13.23 -2.77
C THR A 266 23.56 -14.14 -2.20
N VAL A 267 24.21 -14.93 -3.07
CA VAL A 267 25.25 -15.88 -2.66
C VAL A 267 26.54 -15.56 -3.38
N ALA A 268 27.63 -15.48 -2.62
CA ALA A 268 28.97 -15.29 -3.15
C ALA A 268 29.54 -16.59 -3.73
N ALA A 269 30.59 -16.48 -4.53
CA ALA A 269 31.25 -17.63 -5.14
C ALA A 269 31.80 -18.66 -4.12
N ASP A 270 32.13 -18.22 -2.89
CA ASP A 270 32.59 -19.06 -1.79
C ASP A 270 31.44 -19.71 -0.99
N GLY A 271 30.18 -19.50 -1.40
CA GLY A 271 28.97 -19.97 -0.71
C GLY A 271 28.50 -19.07 0.43
N THR A 272 29.15 -17.94 0.70
CA THR A 272 28.69 -16.99 1.69
C THR A 272 27.37 -16.34 1.24
N VAL A 273 26.33 -16.44 2.07
CA VAL A 273 25.03 -15.82 1.84
C VAL A 273 24.99 -14.43 2.44
N TYR A 274 24.55 -13.46 1.68
CA TYR A 274 24.18 -12.13 2.15
C TYR A 274 22.68 -11.95 2.05
N ALA A 275 22.06 -11.42 3.10
CA ALA A 275 20.63 -11.21 3.16
C ALA A 275 20.32 -9.80 3.65
N THR A 276 19.36 -9.14 3.00
CA THR A 276 18.72 -7.94 3.57
C THR A 276 17.58 -8.32 4.47
N THR A 277 17.21 -7.42 5.38
CA THR A 277 16.14 -7.66 6.36
C THR A 277 15.12 -6.53 6.36
N ARG A 278 13.93 -6.83 6.89
CA ARG A 278 12.89 -5.87 7.22
C ARG A 278 12.49 -6.02 8.68
N PRO A 279 12.18 -4.95 9.39
CA PRO A 279 11.97 -3.57 8.89
C PRO A 279 13.21 -2.66 9.03
N ASP A 280 14.34 -3.17 9.48
CA ASP A 280 15.53 -2.37 9.79
C ASP A 280 16.43 -2.11 8.56
N GLY A 281 16.27 -2.87 7.47
CA GLY A 281 17.07 -2.74 6.25
C GLY A 281 18.52 -3.19 6.42
N ALA A 282 18.82 -3.90 7.50
CA ALA A 282 20.17 -4.38 7.79
C ALA A 282 20.62 -5.47 6.82
N VAL A 283 21.94 -5.63 6.69
CA VAL A 283 22.55 -6.74 5.94
C VAL A 283 23.14 -7.74 6.92
N TYR A 284 22.75 -8.99 6.71
CA TYR A 284 23.26 -10.14 7.45
C TYR A 284 24.09 -11.05 6.54
N ARG A 285 25.00 -11.79 7.17
CA ARG A 285 25.82 -12.81 6.53
C ARG A 285 25.55 -14.17 7.18
N TYR A 286 25.59 -15.21 6.36
CA TYR A 286 25.53 -16.61 6.79
C TYR A 286 26.45 -17.47 5.94
N ARG A 287 27.11 -18.44 6.56
CA ARG A 287 27.82 -19.54 5.90
C ARG A 287 27.20 -20.85 6.32
N THR A 288 27.10 -21.78 5.39
CA THR A 288 26.57 -23.12 5.69
C THR A 288 27.31 -23.72 6.88
N GLY A 289 26.56 -24.02 7.95
CA GLY A 289 27.10 -24.52 9.22
C GLY A 289 27.16 -23.49 10.33
N ASP A 290 26.99 -22.20 10.05
CA ASP A 290 26.84 -21.20 11.10
C ASP A 290 25.58 -21.47 11.92
N ALA A 291 25.65 -21.27 13.23
CA ALA A 291 24.50 -21.47 14.13
C ALA A 291 23.41 -20.38 13.95
N ALA A 292 23.79 -19.19 13.47
CA ALA A 292 22.91 -18.04 13.28
C ALA A 292 23.41 -17.12 12.17
N LEU A 293 22.53 -16.25 11.68
CA LEU A 293 22.92 -15.14 10.82
C LEU A 293 23.63 -14.05 11.63
N THR A 294 24.68 -13.45 11.06
CA THR A 294 25.45 -12.39 11.68
C THR A 294 25.18 -11.06 10.98
N LYS A 295 24.72 -10.06 11.71
CA LYS A 295 24.57 -8.68 11.20
C LYS A 295 25.95 -8.11 10.87
N ILE A 296 26.11 -7.53 9.68
CA ILE A 296 27.39 -6.97 9.21
C ILE A 296 27.33 -5.47 8.91
N ALA A 297 26.17 -4.93 8.54
CA ALA A 297 26.01 -3.52 8.23
C ALA A 297 24.55 -3.05 8.27
N ASP A 298 24.40 -1.72 8.36
CA ASP A 298 23.16 -0.99 8.16
C ASP A 298 23.35 -0.04 6.95
N PRO A 299 23.06 -0.49 5.71
CA PRO A 299 23.13 0.40 4.56
C PRO A 299 22.05 1.48 4.66
N PRO A 300 22.15 2.62 3.93
CA PRO A 300 21.21 3.72 3.99
C PRO A 300 19.89 3.39 3.27
N SER A 301 19.30 2.25 3.62
CA SER A 301 17.97 1.80 3.30
C SER A 301 16.97 2.36 4.32
N LEU A 302 15.71 2.53 3.93
CA LEU A 302 14.63 2.91 4.85
C LEU A 302 14.02 1.69 5.58
N GLY A 303 14.61 0.48 5.42
CA GLY A 303 14.02 -0.75 5.91
C GLY A 303 12.80 -1.20 5.08
N ASP A 304 12.68 -0.68 3.87
CA ASP A 304 11.69 -1.05 2.88
C ASP A 304 12.09 -2.32 2.11
N GLU A 305 11.24 -2.75 1.20
CA GLU A 305 11.49 -3.95 0.39
C GLU A 305 12.73 -3.78 -0.52
N THR A 306 13.64 -4.73 -0.48
CA THR A 306 14.77 -4.80 -1.39
C THR A 306 14.34 -5.44 -2.71
N ARG A 307 14.54 -4.76 -3.83
CA ARG A 307 14.18 -5.23 -5.17
C ARG A 307 15.30 -6.00 -5.84
N ARG A 308 16.53 -5.68 -5.49
CA ARG A 308 17.72 -6.41 -5.91
C ARG A 308 18.77 -6.36 -4.83
N LEU A 309 19.44 -7.48 -4.61
CA LEU A 309 20.65 -7.61 -3.84
C LEU A 309 21.64 -8.40 -4.69
N GLN A 310 22.83 -7.87 -4.91
CA GLN A 310 23.84 -8.51 -5.77
C GLN A 310 25.24 -8.11 -5.36
N LEU A 311 26.20 -9.05 -5.41
CA LEU A 311 27.61 -8.74 -5.40
C LEU A 311 28.04 -8.22 -6.77
N LEU A 312 28.65 -7.05 -6.83
CA LEU A 312 29.27 -6.49 -8.04
C LEU A 312 30.71 -7.03 -8.22
N ASP A 313 31.37 -7.27 -7.11
CA ASP A 313 32.68 -7.92 -6.97
C ASP A 313 32.78 -8.57 -5.59
N ASP A 314 33.92 -9.16 -5.24
CA ASP A 314 34.12 -9.88 -3.97
C ASP A 314 33.93 -9.00 -2.72
N ASN A 315 33.96 -7.68 -2.85
CA ASN A 315 33.91 -6.74 -1.73
C ASN A 315 32.77 -5.73 -1.78
N THR A 316 32.02 -5.67 -2.88
CA THR A 316 30.99 -4.66 -3.08
C THR A 316 29.62 -5.30 -3.19
N LEU A 317 28.79 -5.11 -2.18
CA LEU A 317 27.39 -5.48 -2.21
C LEU A 317 26.56 -4.30 -2.69
N PHE A 318 25.69 -4.54 -3.66
CA PHE A 318 24.79 -3.56 -4.27
C PHE A 318 23.33 -3.92 -3.97
N GLY A 319 22.53 -2.89 -3.63
CA GLY A 319 21.10 -3.06 -3.41
C GLY A 319 20.27 -1.99 -4.09
N VAL A 320 19.04 -2.38 -4.49
CA VAL A 320 17.98 -1.49 -4.96
C VAL A 320 16.79 -1.60 -4.04
N SER A 321 16.34 -0.47 -3.51
CA SER A 321 15.19 -0.38 -2.59
C SER A 321 13.89 -0.08 -3.33
N GLY A 322 12.78 -0.61 -2.83
CA GLY A 322 11.43 -0.33 -3.35
C GLY A 322 11.06 1.14 -3.29
N SER A 323 11.61 1.90 -2.35
CA SER A 323 11.44 3.36 -2.23
C SER A 323 12.17 4.19 -3.29
N GLY A 324 12.88 3.55 -4.23
CA GLY A 324 13.59 4.25 -5.30
C GLY A 324 15.00 4.71 -4.92
N GLY A 325 15.72 3.90 -4.17
CA GLY A 325 17.12 4.12 -3.83
C GLY A 325 18.05 3.01 -4.32
N MET A 326 19.24 3.38 -4.71
CA MET A 326 20.36 2.45 -4.91
C MET A 326 21.40 2.68 -3.83
N TRP A 327 22.02 1.61 -3.35
CA TRP A 327 23.09 1.71 -2.36
C TRP A 327 24.21 0.70 -2.66
N TRP A 328 25.41 1.06 -2.24
CA TRP A 328 26.62 0.23 -2.30
C TRP A 328 27.15 0.07 -0.90
N LEU A 329 27.59 -1.12 -0.54
CA LEU A 329 28.21 -1.46 0.73
C LEU A 329 29.58 -2.10 0.47
N ASP A 330 30.65 -1.47 0.92
CA ASP A 330 31.99 -2.09 0.96
C ASP A 330 32.03 -3.07 2.15
N LEU A 331 32.12 -4.35 1.85
CA LEU A 331 32.10 -5.43 2.83
C LEU A 331 33.33 -5.49 3.74
N ARG A 332 34.44 -4.84 3.35
CA ARG A 332 35.65 -4.79 4.15
C ARG A 332 35.63 -3.66 5.16
N THR A 333 35.07 -2.52 4.79
CA THR A 333 35.08 -1.31 5.61
C THR A 333 33.76 -1.04 6.31
N GLY A 334 32.66 -1.67 5.85
CA GLY A 334 31.29 -1.39 6.29
C GLY A 334 30.76 -0.03 5.82
N LYS A 335 31.50 0.70 4.97
CA LYS A 335 31.04 1.98 4.43
C LYS A 335 30.00 1.76 3.34
N SER A 336 28.98 2.59 3.35
CA SER A 336 27.93 2.56 2.35
C SER A 336 27.75 3.91 1.67
N GLU A 337 27.28 3.87 0.43
CA GLU A 337 26.90 5.03 -0.38
C GLU A 337 25.47 4.86 -0.86
N PHE A 338 24.82 5.97 -1.19
CA PHE A 338 23.41 6.00 -1.58
C PHE A 338 23.18 6.98 -2.72
N VAL A 339 22.25 6.63 -3.62
CA VAL A 339 21.76 7.49 -4.70
C VAL A 339 20.24 7.36 -4.77
N ASP A 340 19.53 8.50 -4.76
CA ASP A 340 18.10 8.56 -5.11
C ASP A 340 17.93 8.41 -6.61
N LEU A 341 17.02 7.54 -7.05
CA LEU A 341 16.85 7.24 -8.46
C LEU A 341 16.22 8.38 -9.25
N ILE A 342 15.37 9.22 -8.62
CA ILE A 342 14.85 10.42 -9.26
C ILE A 342 15.99 11.42 -9.51
N GLU A 343 16.91 11.59 -8.54
CA GLU A 343 18.11 12.42 -8.70
C GLU A 343 19.09 11.83 -9.73
N ALA A 344 19.10 10.51 -9.90
CA ALA A 344 19.85 9.84 -10.96
C ALA A 344 19.24 10.08 -12.35
N GLY A 345 17.96 10.48 -12.45
CA GLY A 345 17.29 10.88 -13.67
C GLY A 345 16.24 9.89 -14.19
N ILE A 346 15.70 8.99 -13.35
CA ILE A 346 14.54 8.19 -13.80
C ILE A 346 13.35 9.12 -14.06
N PRO A 347 12.50 8.81 -15.05
CA PRO A 347 11.31 9.61 -15.32
C PRO A 347 10.35 9.62 -14.14
N ALA A 348 9.94 10.81 -13.70
CA ALA A 348 8.97 10.96 -12.61
C ALA A 348 7.57 11.20 -13.18
N GLY A 349 6.87 10.13 -13.53
CA GLY A 349 5.49 10.18 -14.05
C GLY A 349 4.44 10.33 -12.94
N ALA A 350 3.22 10.77 -13.32
CA ALA A 350 2.09 10.80 -12.38
C ALA A 350 1.71 9.39 -11.93
N GLU A 351 1.52 9.19 -10.62
CA GLU A 351 1.07 7.93 -10.04
C GLU A 351 -0.28 8.06 -9.31
N ARG A 352 -0.83 6.93 -8.86
CA ARG A 352 -2.03 6.88 -8.02
C ARG A 352 -1.68 7.12 -6.56
N PRO A 353 -2.16 8.21 -5.93
CA PRO A 353 -1.97 8.43 -4.51
C PRO A 353 -2.63 7.36 -3.63
N GLN A 354 -2.06 7.17 -2.43
CA GLN A 354 -2.59 6.29 -1.39
C GLN A 354 -3.56 7.04 -0.47
N SER A 355 -3.17 8.24 -0.04
CA SER A 355 -3.86 9.05 0.94
C SER A 355 -3.55 10.53 0.76
N MET A 356 -4.35 11.39 1.37
CA MET A 356 -4.14 12.84 1.38
C MET A 356 -4.52 13.41 2.74
N LEU A 357 -3.85 14.48 3.17
CA LEU A 357 -4.20 15.22 4.38
C LEU A 357 -4.01 16.73 4.18
N LEU A 358 -5.06 17.48 4.43
CA LEU A 358 -5.02 18.95 4.44
C LEU A 358 -4.56 19.48 5.80
N VAL A 359 -3.46 20.23 5.82
CA VAL A 359 -3.10 21.12 6.91
C VAL A 359 -3.58 22.54 6.53
N PRO A 360 -4.70 23.00 7.07
CA PRO A 360 -5.33 24.25 6.63
C PRO A 360 -4.38 25.43 6.59
N ASN A 361 -4.46 26.25 5.53
CA ASN A 361 -3.63 27.44 5.27
C ASN A 361 -2.12 27.18 5.22
N ARG A 362 -1.68 25.93 5.14
CA ARG A 362 -0.27 25.55 5.14
C ARG A 362 0.11 24.64 3.98
N ALA A 363 -0.33 23.38 4.00
CA ALA A 363 0.10 22.41 3.03
C ALA A 363 -0.88 21.24 2.86
N LEU A 364 -0.81 20.59 1.71
CA LEU A 364 -1.32 19.25 1.48
C LEU A 364 -0.18 18.24 1.57
N TYR A 365 -0.42 17.17 2.30
CA TYR A 365 0.44 15.99 2.38
C TYR A 365 -0.25 14.88 1.61
N ILE A 366 0.42 14.30 0.64
CA ILE A 366 -0.14 13.31 -0.28
C ILE A 366 0.75 12.06 -0.21
N GLY A 367 0.19 11.01 0.35
CA GLY A 367 0.85 9.71 0.46
C GLY A 367 0.90 9.01 -0.90
N SER A 368 2.06 8.49 -1.25
CA SER A 368 2.36 7.85 -2.53
C SER A 368 2.93 6.45 -2.31
N HIS A 369 3.35 5.77 -3.37
CA HIS A 369 4.14 4.56 -3.22
C HIS A 369 5.53 4.91 -2.68
N PHE A 370 5.82 4.50 -1.44
CA PHE A 370 7.09 4.69 -0.76
C PHE A 370 7.56 6.15 -0.67
N SER A 371 6.64 7.11 -0.70
CA SER A 371 6.96 8.53 -0.58
C SER A 371 5.81 9.37 -0.06
N MET A 372 6.12 10.61 0.29
CA MET A 372 5.19 11.68 0.63
C MET A 372 5.49 12.88 -0.25
N GLU A 373 4.49 13.34 -1.00
CA GLU A 373 4.50 14.64 -1.65
C GLU A 373 3.92 15.70 -0.71
N VAL A 374 4.55 16.85 -0.65
CA VAL A 374 4.05 17.98 0.13
C VAL A 374 3.91 19.19 -0.77
N ARG A 375 2.72 19.75 -0.80
CA ARG A 375 2.45 20.97 -1.53
C ARG A 375 2.15 22.12 -0.58
N ASP A 376 3.00 23.12 -0.55
CA ASP A 376 2.76 24.37 0.20
C ASP A 376 1.61 25.15 -0.46
N LEU A 377 0.53 25.41 0.29
CA LEU A 377 -0.68 26.06 -0.25
C LEU A 377 -0.50 27.57 -0.42
N ARG A 378 0.49 28.16 0.20
CA ARG A 378 0.77 29.60 0.13
C ARG A 378 1.66 29.95 -1.05
N THR A 379 2.69 29.11 -1.31
CA THR A 379 3.70 29.36 -2.35
C THR A 379 3.50 28.52 -3.60
N GLY A 380 2.73 27.43 -3.51
CA GLY A 380 2.61 26.41 -4.55
C GLY A 380 3.83 25.51 -4.68
N ALA A 381 4.87 25.69 -3.85
CA ALA A 381 6.07 24.88 -3.87
C ALA A 381 5.77 23.41 -3.57
N LYS A 382 6.46 22.53 -4.28
CA LYS A 382 6.39 21.07 -4.09
C LYS A 382 7.70 20.57 -3.51
N ARG A 383 7.62 19.59 -2.63
CA ARG A 383 8.77 18.81 -2.16
C ARG A 383 8.35 17.37 -1.94
N ARG A 384 9.27 16.44 -2.04
CA ARG A 384 9.07 15.00 -1.87
C ARG A 384 10.11 14.45 -0.92
N PHE A 385 9.74 13.45 -0.13
CA PHE A 385 10.68 12.63 0.64
C PHE A 385 10.23 11.17 0.62
N ARG A 386 11.21 10.26 0.70
CA ARG A 386 10.95 8.82 0.68
C ARG A 386 10.42 8.33 2.02
N LEU A 387 9.61 7.26 1.97
CA LEU A 387 9.07 6.54 3.11
C LEU A 387 9.37 5.05 2.99
N PRO A 388 9.40 4.30 4.12
CA PRO A 388 9.66 2.85 4.10
C PRO A 388 8.48 2.00 3.60
N GLY A 389 7.44 2.61 3.04
CA GLY A 389 6.24 1.93 2.56
C GLY A 389 5.20 2.89 2.01
N GLU A 390 3.98 2.40 1.90
CA GLU A 390 2.82 3.14 1.40
C GLU A 390 2.01 3.68 2.59
N PRO A 391 1.89 5.01 2.77
CA PRO A 391 1.02 5.60 3.79
C PRO A 391 -0.45 5.44 3.39
N LYS A 392 -1.10 4.42 3.93
CA LYS A 392 -2.49 4.07 3.58
C LYS A 392 -3.49 5.12 4.05
N ASP A 393 -3.22 5.70 5.20
CA ASP A 393 -4.02 6.79 5.72
C ASP A 393 -3.18 7.70 6.63
N LEU A 394 -3.65 8.94 6.83
CA LEU A 394 -2.94 10.02 7.50
C LEU A 394 -3.84 10.73 8.50
N VAL A 395 -3.34 10.99 9.71
CA VAL A 395 -4.04 11.80 10.70
C VAL A 395 -3.13 12.83 11.34
N ARG A 396 -3.70 13.96 11.76
CA ARG A 396 -2.95 15.07 12.38
C ARG A 396 -3.22 15.19 13.87
N ARG A 397 -2.14 15.40 14.66
CA ARG A 397 -2.18 15.89 16.04
C ARG A 397 -1.19 17.03 16.22
N GLY A 398 -1.67 18.24 16.41
CA GLY A 398 -0.83 19.42 16.54
C GLY A 398 0.07 19.68 15.32
N ASN A 399 1.38 19.68 15.52
CA ASN A 399 2.39 19.85 14.48
C ASN A 399 2.95 18.54 13.92
N LYS A 400 2.32 17.42 14.21
CA LYS A 400 2.71 16.10 13.68
C LYS A 400 1.60 15.51 12.84
N ILE A 401 2.00 14.83 11.76
CA ILE A 401 1.17 13.92 10.99
C ILE A 401 1.60 12.51 11.35
N TYR A 402 0.64 11.63 11.53
CA TYR A 402 0.88 10.21 11.74
C TYR A 402 0.40 9.46 10.51
N ALA A 403 1.23 8.52 10.05
CA ALA A 403 0.98 7.73 8.86
C ALA A 403 0.95 6.24 9.19
N ALA A 404 -0.08 5.56 8.72
CA ALA A 404 -0.24 4.12 8.84
C ALA A 404 0.34 3.43 7.60
N MET A 405 1.43 2.66 7.77
CA MET A 405 2.29 2.21 6.68
C MET A 405 2.04 0.77 6.27
N TYR A 406 1.80 0.54 4.98
CA TYR A 406 1.82 -0.77 4.34
C TYR A 406 3.15 -0.96 3.56
N PRO A 407 3.77 -2.15 3.46
CA PRO A 407 3.32 -3.44 4.02
C PRO A 407 3.86 -3.76 5.42
N SER A 408 4.52 -2.85 6.08
CA SER A 408 5.21 -3.13 7.35
C SER A 408 4.28 -3.16 8.58
N GLY A 409 3.11 -2.52 8.52
CA GLY A 409 2.29 -2.25 9.71
C GLY A 409 2.94 -1.25 10.67
N GLN A 410 3.88 -0.44 10.19
CA GLN A 410 4.56 0.59 10.97
C GLN A 410 3.67 1.83 11.12
N ILE A 411 3.77 2.50 12.25
CA ILE A 411 3.23 3.85 12.45
C ILE A 411 4.39 4.83 12.45
N LEU A 412 4.31 5.84 11.58
CA LEU A 412 5.29 6.92 11.51
C LEU A 412 4.72 8.22 12.06
N SER A 413 5.56 9.08 12.60
CA SER A 413 5.27 10.49 12.85
C SER A 413 6.14 11.38 11.97
N ILE A 414 5.54 12.43 11.39
CA ILE A 414 6.18 13.39 10.49
C ILE A 414 5.98 14.77 11.09
N ASP A 415 7.05 15.49 11.40
CA ASP A 415 6.95 16.88 11.89
C ASP A 415 6.66 17.83 10.72
N ILE A 416 5.54 18.54 10.79
CA ILE A 416 5.06 19.43 9.71
C ILE A 416 6.06 20.57 9.39
N ARG A 417 6.92 20.96 10.33
CA ARG A 417 7.84 22.10 10.18
C ARG A 417 9.16 21.71 9.55
N THR A 418 9.61 20.48 9.78
CA THR A 418 10.96 20.01 9.41
C THR A 418 10.95 18.86 8.44
N ASP A 419 9.78 18.24 8.19
CA ASP A 419 9.59 16.98 7.46
C ASP A 419 10.36 15.78 8.06
N GLN A 420 10.83 15.94 9.31
CA GLN A 420 11.52 14.83 9.99
C GLN A 420 10.56 13.68 10.24
N VAL A 421 10.92 12.51 9.73
CA VAL A 421 10.20 11.26 9.89
C VAL A 421 10.78 10.47 11.06
N ARG A 422 9.91 9.95 11.93
CA ARG A 422 10.27 9.07 13.04
C ARG A 422 9.33 7.87 13.10
N GLY A 423 9.88 6.66 13.19
CA GLY A 423 9.11 5.46 13.51
C GLY A 423 8.63 5.48 14.96
N LEU A 424 7.37 5.15 15.18
CA LEU A 424 6.80 4.93 16.52
C LEU A 424 6.80 3.45 16.91
N GLY A 425 6.84 2.54 15.93
CA GLY A 425 6.82 1.10 16.15
C GLY A 425 5.94 0.39 15.14
N TYR A 426 5.80 -0.93 15.31
CA TYR A 426 5.02 -1.82 14.44
C TYR A 426 3.82 -2.36 15.22
N LEU A 427 2.69 -2.55 14.53
CA LEU A 427 1.46 -3.08 15.13
C LEU A 427 1.66 -4.49 15.71
N GLY A 428 2.57 -5.28 15.15
CA GLY A 428 2.77 -6.67 15.58
C GLY A 428 1.59 -7.58 15.26
N HIS A 429 1.54 -8.76 15.87
CA HIS A 429 0.43 -9.72 15.74
C HIS A 429 0.03 -10.02 14.29
N ASP A 430 1.01 -10.06 13.37
CA ASP A 430 0.84 -10.19 11.93
C ASP A 430 0.01 -9.07 11.26
N GLN A 431 -0.27 -7.97 11.94
CA GLN A 431 -1.03 -6.85 11.38
C GLN A 431 -0.16 -6.06 10.40
N GLN A 432 -0.36 -6.30 9.11
CA GLN A 432 0.46 -5.75 8.03
C GLN A 432 -0.21 -4.61 7.28
N ARG A 433 -1.54 -4.62 7.22
CA ARG A 433 -2.33 -3.66 6.44
C ARG A 433 -3.14 -2.77 7.35
N PRO A 434 -2.59 -1.67 7.85
CA PRO A 434 -3.39 -0.63 8.46
C PRO A 434 -4.18 0.07 7.36
N TRP A 435 -5.50 0.09 7.49
CA TRP A 435 -6.39 0.67 6.49
C TRP A 435 -6.85 2.07 6.84
N ASP A 436 -7.00 2.35 8.14
CA ASP A 436 -7.57 3.59 8.65
C ASP A 436 -6.87 3.96 9.96
N ILE A 437 -6.60 5.25 10.16
CA ILE A 437 -6.02 5.82 11.37
C ILE A 437 -6.75 7.09 11.78
N GLU A 438 -7.29 7.13 13.00
CA GLU A 438 -7.88 8.35 13.57
C GLU A 438 -7.17 8.76 14.87
N TYR A 439 -7.22 10.05 15.18
CA TYR A 439 -6.76 10.61 16.44
C TYR A 439 -7.94 10.90 17.37
N ASP A 440 -7.93 10.29 18.55
CA ASP A 440 -8.91 10.56 19.59
C ASP A 440 -8.40 11.66 20.55
N PRO A 441 -8.95 12.88 20.49
CA PRO A 441 -8.53 13.97 21.36
C PRO A 441 -8.97 13.78 22.82
N LEU A 442 -9.92 12.88 23.12
CA LEU A 442 -10.38 12.62 24.48
C LEU A 442 -9.40 11.77 25.28
N THR A 443 -8.76 10.82 24.64
CA THR A 443 -7.77 9.92 25.26
C THR A 443 -6.34 10.25 24.89
N ASP A 444 -6.14 11.16 23.94
CA ASP A 444 -4.85 11.51 23.34
C ASP A 444 -4.15 10.27 22.75
N LYS A 445 -4.87 9.48 21.96
CA LYS A 445 -4.38 8.26 21.31
C LYS A 445 -4.65 8.27 19.82
N LEU A 446 -3.80 7.55 19.09
CA LEU A 446 -4.07 7.15 17.72
C LEU A 446 -4.77 5.79 17.75
N LEU A 447 -5.75 5.63 16.88
CA LEU A 447 -6.51 4.40 16.73
C LEU A 447 -6.30 3.89 15.32
N VAL A 448 -5.97 2.61 15.16
CA VAL A 448 -5.66 2.03 13.86
C VAL A 448 -6.49 0.77 13.64
N ALA A 449 -7.23 0.73 12.54
CA ALA A 449 -7.90 -0.47 12.05
C ALA A 449 -6.98 -1.19 11.06
N SER A 450 -6.80 -2.50 11.23
CA SER A 450 -5.86 -3.26 10.40
C SER A 450 -6.34 -4.66 10.02
N ALA A 451 -5.74 -5.16 8.93
CA ALA A 451 -5.88 -6.54 8.45
C ALA A 451 -4.55 -7.28 8.59
N PRO A 452 -4.59 -8.59 8.92
CA PRO A 452 -3.40 -9.40 9.08
C PRO A 452 -2.77 -9.80 7.74
N LEU A 453 -1.52 -10.28 7.81
CA LEU A 453 -0.79 -10.90 6.72
C LEU A 453 -1.35 -12.30 6.38
N GLY A 454 -1.36 -12.63 5.10
CA GLY A 454 -1.63 -13.99 4.61
C GLY A 454 -3.08 -14.44 4.78
N ALA A 455 -3.26 -15.75 4.99
CA ALA A 455 -4.56 -16.41 5.02
C ALA A 455 -5.25 -16.31 6.39
N LYS A 456 -5.31 -15.09 6.98
CA LYS A 456 -5.93 -14.83 8.29
C LYS A 456 -7.05 -13.80 8.16
N LEU A 457 -8.06 -13.89 9.05
CA LEU A 457 -9.20 -12.97 9.12
C LEU A 457 -9.27 -12.21 10.47
N SER A 458 -8.27 -12.37 11.33
CA SER A 458 -8.21 -11.75 12.65
C SER A 458 -7.72 -10.30 12.58
N GLY A 459 -8.58 -9.36 12.18
CA GLY A 459 -8.27 -7.93 12.18
C GLY A 459 -8.08 -7.37 13.58
N ALA A 460 -7.35 -6.27 13.70
CA ALA A 460 -7.04 -5.67 14.99
C ALA A 460 -7.38 -4.18 15.06
N LEU A 461 -7.84 -3.76 16.25
CA LEU A 461 -7.81 -2.38 16.71
C LEU A 461 -6.53 -2.14 17.51
N SER A 462 -5.67 -1.26 17.05
CA SER A 462 -4.49 -0.84 17.78
C SER A 462 -4.68 0.55 18.37
N VAL A 463 -4.37 0.70 19.67
CA VAL A 463 -4.40 1.96 20.40
C VAL A 463 -2.97 2.38 20.66
N VAL A 464 -2.52 3.45 20.02
CA VAL A 464 -1.12 3.87 19.98
C VAL A 464 -0.94 5.18 20.74
N ASP A 465 0.03 5.22 21.64
CA ASP A 465 0.47 6.45 22.27
C ASP A 465 1.32 7.27 21.28
N PRO A 466 0.90 8.49 20.89
CA PRO A 466 1.54 9.24 19.84
C PRO A 466 2.92 9.81 20.20
N ASP A 467 3.27 9.86 21.48
CA ASP A 467 4.55 10.40 21.94
C ASP A 467 5.58 9.31 22.23
N THR A 468 5.15 8.20 22.83
CA THR A 468 6.01 7.08 23.23
C THR A 468 6.08 5.96 22.20
N GLY A 469 5.05 5.81 21.35
CA GLY A 469 4.88 4.68 20.45
C GLY A 469 4.37 3.41 21.11
N LYS A 470 4.05 3.43 22.43
CA LYS A 470 3.45 2.27 23.10
C LYS A 470 2.13 1.90 22.44
N MET A 471 1.93 0.61 22.17
CA MET A 471 0.75 0.08 21.50
C MET A 471 0.05 -0.98 22.34
N ASP A 472 -1.28 -0.84 22.48
CA ASP A 472 -2.17 -1.89 22.97
C ASP A 472 -2.95 -2.42 21.75
N VAL A 473 -2.77 -3.71 21.41
CA VAL A 473 -3.34 -4.32 20.19
C VAL A 473 -4.42 -5.32 20.55
N TYR A 474 -5.63 -5.07 20.09
CA TYR A 474 -6.82 -5.92 20.31
C TYR A 474 -7.09 -6.70 19.03
N VAL A 475 -6.65 -7.96 18.99
CA VAL A 475 -6.79 -8.84 17.82
C VAL A 475 -8.16 -9.52 17.81
N ASP A 476 -8.69 -9.76 16.62
CA ASP A 476 -9.96 -10.46 16.38
C ASP A 476 -11.17 -9.79 17.06
N VAL A 477 -11.17 -8.45 17.08
CA VAL A 477 -12.22 -7.64 17.72
C VAL A 477 -13.59 -7.92 17.10
N ILE A 478 -13.65 -8.14 15.80
CA ILE A 478 -14.80 -8.69 15.07
C ILE A 478 -14.42 -10.11 14.65
N PRO A 479 -14.89 -11.15 15.36
CA PRO A 479 -14.43 -12.51 15.14
C PRO A 479 -14.60 -12.99 13.69
N GLY A 480 -13.48 -13.45 13.08
CA GLY A 480 -13.43 -13.95 11.72
C GLY A 480 -13.54 -12.88 10.64
N GLN A 481 -13.19 -11.62 10.96
CA GLN A 481 -13.15 -10.51 10.02
C GLN A 481 -11.87 -9.68 10.20
N SER A 482 -11.34 -9.14 9.11
CA SER A 482 -10.38 -8.03 9.14
C SER A 482 -11.09 -6.73 9.47
N LEU A 483 -10.34 -5.70 9.90
CA LEU A 483 -10.88 -4.35 10.09
C LEU A 483 -10.43 -3.45 8.93
N MET A 484 -11.39 -2.77 8.30
CA MET A 484 -11.14 -1.88 7.16
C MET A 484 -11.22 -0.42 7.52
N SER A 485 -12.10 -0.06 8.46
CA SER A 485 -12.40 1.32 8.78
C SER A 485 -12.76 1.48 10.26
N LEU A 486 -12.60 2.69 10.77
CA LEU A 486 -13.01 3.05 12.11
C LEU A 486 -13.60 4.46 12.15
N SER A 487 -14.39 4.75 13.16
CA SER A 487 -14.89 6.09 13.43
C SER A 487 -15.09 6.33 14.91
N LEU A 488 -14.82 7.55 15.35
CA LEU A 488 -14.89 7.95 16.74
C LEU A 488 -16.29 8.40 17.15
N GLY A 489 -16.72 7.98 18.31
CA GLY A 489 -17.82 8.55 19.07
C GLY A 489 -17.34 8.92 20.47
N ALA A 490 -18.22 9.41 21.35
CA ALA A 490 -17.86 9.85 22.70
C ALA A 490 -17.31 8.69 23.58
N GLY A 491 -16.00 8.41 23.47
CA GLY A 491 -15.31 7.34 24.21
C GLY A 491 -15.55 5.93 23.66
N VAL A 492 -16.16 5.81 22.51
CA VAL A 492 -16.43 4.56 21.78
C VAL A 492 -15.81 4.64 20.40
N VAL A 493 -15.14 3.58 19.97
CA VAL A 493 -14.68 3.37 18.61
C VAL A 493 -15.63 2.44 17.89
N TYR A 494 -16.12 2.87 16.76
CA TYR A 494 -16.90 2.04 15.87
C TYR A 494 -15.97 1.45 14.81
N LEU A 495 -16.16 0.18 14.47
CA LEU A 495 -15.26 -0.60 13.62
C LEU A 495 -16.05 -1.21 12.48
N GLY A 496 -15.59 -1.04 11.25
CA GLY A 496 -16.13 -1.65 10.04
C GLY A 496 -15.33 -2.89 9.64
N GLY A 497 -16.01 -4.03 9.52
CA GLY A 497 -15.42 -5.33 9.21
C GLY A 497 -15.24 -5.59 7.72
N ASP A 498 -14.39 -6.59 7.41
CA ASP A 498 -14.18 -7.19 6.09
C ASP A 498 -14.08 -8.71 6.23
N VAL A 499 -15.00 -9.43 5.59
CA VAL A 499 -14.99 -10.90 5.59
C VAL A 499 -13.97 -11.52 4.64
N LEU A 500 -13.40 -10.72 3.71
CA LEU A 500 -12.49 -11.22 2.68
C LEU A 500 -11.01 -11.23 3.08
N GLY A 501 -10.65 -10.43 4.07
CA GLY A 501 -9.28 -10.26 4.50
C GLY A 501 -8.32 -9.69 3.44
N GLY A 502 -7.16 -9.24 3.88
CA GLY A 502 -6.16 -8.59 3.01
C GLY A 502 -5.46 -9.53 2.01
N GLY A 503 -5.41 -10.83 2.27
CA GLY A 503 -4.68 -11.82 1.47
C GLY A 503 -5.56 -12.69 0.56
N GLY A 504 -6.85 -12.34 0.36
CA GLY A 504 -7.77 -13.17 -0.42
C GLY A 504 -8.15 -14.48 0.29
N THR A 505 -8.12 -14.49 1.61
CA THR A 505 -8.53 -15.60 2.46
C THR A 505 -9.99 -15.95 2.22
N PRO A 506 -10.36 -17.24 2.12
CA PRO A 506 -11.75 -17.63 2.02
C PRO A 506 -12.56 -17.12 3.22
N PRO A 507 -13.72 -16.47 2.98
CA PRO A 507 -14.52 -15.93 4.07
C PRO A 507 -15.15 -17.05 4.91
N VAL A 508 -15.18 -16.85 6.24
CA VAL A 508 -15.89 -17.71 7.19
C VAL A 508 -17.27 -17.14 7.56
N LYS A 509 -17.58 -15.93 7.09
CA LYS A 509 -18.87 -15.23 7.23
C LYS A 509 -19.30 -14.63 5.89
N THR A 510 -20.57 -14.36 5.75
CA THR A 510 -21.17 -13.80 4.52
C THR A 510 -21.35 -12.29 4.58
N SER A 511 -21.43 -11.73 5.79
CA SER A 511 -21.76 -10.31 6.02
C SER A 511 -20.71 -9.63 6.88
N ALA A 512 -20.34 -8.41 6.49
CA ALA A 512 -19.49 -7.55 7.29
C ALA A 512 -20.25 -6.97 8.47
N SER A 513 -19.60 -6.96 9.63
CA SER A 513 -20.17 -6.43 10.87
C SER A 513 -19.72 -4.98 11.12
N VAL A 514 -20.55 -4.24 11.86
CA VAL A 514 -20.15 -3.06 12.62
C VAL A 514 -20.07 -3.45 14.08
N ALA A 515 -18.97 -3.07 14.75
CA ALA A 515 -18.82 -3.26 16.19
C ALA A 515 -18.56 -1.92 16.88
N ALA A 516 -19.04 -1.80 18.13
CA ALA A 516 -18.73 -0.69 19.02
C ALA A 516 -17.76 -1.18 20.12
N PHE A 517 -16.60 -0.55 20.23
CA PHE A 517 -15.57 -0.87 21.22
C PHE A 517 -15.41 0.27 22.22
N ASP A 518 -15.52 -0.05 23.51
CA ASP A 518 -15.31 0.90 24.62
C ASP A 518 -13.82 0.96 24.97
N LEU A 519 -13.18 2.10 24.72
CA LEU A 519 -11.75 2.29 24.96
C LEU A 519 -11.36 2.20 26.44
N ARG A 520 -12.24 2.60 27.35
CA ARG A 520 -11.97 2.55 28.81
C ARG A 520 -12.14 1.14 29.35
N LYS A 521 -13.23 0.46 28.94
CA LYS A 521 -13.52 -0.92 29.37
C LYS A 521 -12.73 -1.97 28.58
N ARG A 522 -12.10 -1.57 27.48
CA ARG A 522 -11.29 -2.41 26.59
C ARG A 522 -12.07 -3.63 26.07
N LYS A 523 -13.33 -3.42 25.68
CA LYS A 523 -14.20 -4.50 25.21
C LYS A 523 -15.24 -4.04 24.20
N VAL A 524 -15.67 -4.98 23.38
CA VAL A 524 -16.82 -4.79 22.49
C VAL A 524 -18.08 -4.64 23.31
N LEU A 525 -18.85 -3.58 23.05
CA LEU A 525 -20.16 -3.32 23.67
C LEU A 525 -21.28 -4.04 22.91
N TRP A 526 -21.21 -4.02 21.60
CA TRP A 526 -22.14 -4.69 20.69
C TRP A 526 -21.53 -4.88 19.31
N GLN A 527 -22.08 -5.82 18.57
CA GLN A 527 -21.78 -6.09 17.17
C GLN A 527 -23.06 -6.41 16.42
N VAL A 528 -23.20 -5.91 15.18
CA VAL A 528 -24.34 -6.19 14.30
C VAL A 528 -23.86 -6.35 12.87
N ASP A 529 -24.61 -7.13 12.08
CA ASP A 529 -24.44 -7.25 10.63
C ASP A 529 -25.58 -6.43 9.98
N PRO A 530 -25.36 -5.15 9.63
CA PRO A 530 -26.47 -4.25 9.26
C PRO A 530 -27.21 -4.68 8.00
N VAL A 531 -26.49 -5.28 7.05
CA VAL A 531 -27.04 -5.73 5.76
C VAL A 531 -26.50 -7.11 5.44
N ALA A 532 -27.41 -8.05 5.19
CA ALA A 532 -27.05 -9.42 4.85
C ALA A 532 -26.29 -9.50 3.52
N ASN A 533 -25.25 -10.35 3.47
CA ASN A 533 -24.43 -10.63 2.30
C ASN A 533 -23.56 -9.46 1.78
N PHE A 534 -23.50 -8.33 2.45
CA PHE A 534 -22.55 -7.27 2.17
C PHE A 534 -21.24 -7.55 2.92
N ARG A 535 -20.12 -7.64 2.19
CA ARG A 535 -18.93 -8.35 2.66
C ARG A 535 -17.84 -7.46 3.26
N THR A 536 -17.79 -6.18 2.89
CA THR A 536 -16.67 -5.30 3.27
C THR A 536 -17.16 -3.88 3.41
N PHE A 537 -16.92 -3.24 4.57
CA PHE A 537 -17.00 -1.80 4.68
C PHE A 537 -15.78 -1.15 4.05
N GLN A 538 -15.97 -0.26 3.08
CA GLN A 538 -14.88 0.60 2.59
C GLN A 538 -14.54 1.66 3.62
N ASP A 539 -15.57 2.34 4.14
CA ASP A 539 -15.43 3.35 5.17
C ASP A 539 -16.71 3.46 6.02
N ILE A 540 -16.54 3.93 7.25
CA ILE A 540 -17.61 4.28 8.17
C ILE A 540 -17.35 5.65 8.81
N LYS A 541 -18.41 6.43 9.05
CA LYS A 541 -18.27 7.74 9.72
C LYS A 541 -19.47 8.02 10.62
N VAL A 542 -19.20 8.33 11.89
CA VAL A 542 -20.23 8.70 12.87
C VAL A 542 -20.54 10.20 12.75
N HIS A 543 -21.81 10.51 12.62
CA HIS A 543 -22.31 11.89 12.65
C HIS A 543 -23.72 11.97 13.21
N ARG A 544 -23.92 12.85 14.23
CA ARG A 544 -25.25 13.14 14.85
C ARG A 544 -26.07 11.90 15.24
N GLY A 545 -25.43 10.92 15.89
CA GLY A 545 -26.08 9.69 16.36
C GLY A 545 -26.32 8.63 15.29
N LEU A 546 -25.93 8.88 14.05
CA LEU A 546 -25.92 7.93 12.96
C LEU A 546 -24.51 7.49 12.62
N LEU A 547 -24.35 6.23 12.22
CA LEU A 547 -23.15 5.72 11.58
C LEU A 547 -23.47 5.55 10.09
N TYR A 548 -22.80 6.34 9.27
CA TYR A 548 -22.81 6.17 7.82
C TYR A 548 -21.76 5.14 7.45
N GLY A 549 -22.08 4.24 6.51
CA GLY A 549 -21.15 3.22 6.01
C GLY A 549 -21.28 3.05 4.51
N VAL A 550 -20.15 2.89 3.83
CA VAL A 550 -20.06 2.58 2.40
C VAL A 550 -19.47 1.21 2.22
N TYR A 551 -20.11 0.36 1.44
CA TYR A 551 -19.63 -0.99 1.17
C TYR A 551 -18.75 -1.04 -0.08
N LYS A 552 -17.63 -1.73 0.06
CA LYS A 552 -16.70 -2.03 -1.02
C LYS A 552 -17.21 -3.20 -1.86
N ARG A 553 -17.13 -3.10 -3.18
CA ARG A 553 -17.41 -4.19 -4.13
C ARG A 553 -18.88 -4.64 -4.24
N ASP A 554 -19.75 -4.25 -3.33
CA ASP A 554 -21.15 -4.66 -3.31
C ASP A 554 -22.05 -3.61 -3.99
N SER A 555 -21.68 -3.21 -5.22
CA SER A 555 -22.45 -2.28 -6.09
C SER A 555 -22.60 -0.86 -5.54
N GLY A 556 -21.61 -0.39 -4.74
CA GLY A 556 -21.62 0.96 -4.19
C GLY A 556 -22.74 1.21 -3.17
N ALA A 557 -23.15 0.19 -2.43
CA ALA A 557 -24.19 0.36 -1.41
C ALA A 557 -23.68 1.23 -0.26
N TRP A 558 -24.57 2.08 0.27
CA TRP A 558 -24.34 2.84 1.49
C TRP A 558 -25.50 2.69 2.46
N ILE A 559 -25.23 2.91 3.74
CA ILE A 559 -26.23 2.87 4.82
C ILE A 559 -26.04 4.04 5.79
N ALA A 560 -27.13 4.38 6.50
CA ALA A 560 -27.10 5.11 7.75
C ALA A 560 -27.72 4.22 8.84
N LEU A 561 -26.92 3.88 9.85
CA LEU A 561 -27.30 3.06 11.00
C LEU A 561 -27.53 3.96 12.21
N ASP A 562 -28.70 3.91 12.82
CA ASP A 562 -28.99 4.59 14.09
C ASP A 562 -28.26 3.87 15.24
N LEU A 563 -27.38 4.60 15.93
CA LEU A 563 -26.52 4.02 16.96
C LEU A 563 -27.27 3.60 18.23
N ALA A 564 -28.43 4.19 18.53
CA ALA A 564 -29.22 3.85 19.70
C ALA A 564 -30.02 2.55 19.46
N THR A 565 -30.66 2.43 18.31
CA THR A 565 -31.49 1.28 17.95
C THR A 565 -30.73 0.18 17.23
N ARG A 566 -29.54 0.50 16.65
CA ARG A 566 -28.72 -0.40 15.82
C ARG A 566 -29.45 -0.87 14.56
N LYS A 567 -30.37 -0.07 14.05
CA LYS A 567 -31.13 -0.35 12.84
C LYS A 567 -30.71 0.59 11.70
N VAL A 568 -30.71 0.07 10.48
CA VAL A 568 -30.54 0.88 9.28
C VAL A 568 -31.79 1.75 9.11
N VAL A 569 -31.59 3.07 9.05
CA VAL A 569 -32.66 4.08 8.89
C VAL A 569 -32.66 4.70 7.50
N SER A 570 -31.56 4.61 6.77
CA SER A 570 -31.42 5.03 5.38
C SER A 570 -30.42 4.11 4.67
N GLN A 571 -30.65 3.89 3.38
CA GLN A 571 -29.72 3.14 2.53
C GLN A 571 -29.94 3.48 1.06
N GLY A 572 -28.93 3.24 0.24
CA GLY A 572 -29.02 3.50 -1.19
C GLY A 572 -27.82 2.97 -1.96
N LYS A 573 -27.71 3.42 -3.22
CA LYS A 573 -26.60 3.07 -4.11
C LYS A 573 -25.86 4.30 -4.59
N LEU A 574 -24.55 4.14 -4.79
CA LEU A 574 -23.64 5.11 -5.39
C LEU A 574 -23.06 4.49 -6.67
N ALA A 575 -22.61 5.32 -7.59
CA ALA A 575 -21.72 4.85 -8.65
C ALA A 575 -20.30 4.73 -8.04
N GLY A 576 -19.83 3.49 -7.87
CA GLY A 576 -18.59 3.19 -7.17
C GLY A 576 -18.74 3.14 -5.64
N TYR A 577 -17.61 3.13 -4.94
CA TYR A 577 -17.49 3.13 -3.49
C TYR A 577 -16.30 3.99 -3.07
N GLY A 578 -16.27 4.47 -1.83
CA GLY A 578 -15.18 5.35 -1.43
C GLY A 578 -15.23 5.80 0.02
N GLU A 579 -14.71 6.97 0.31
CA GLU A 579 -14.47 7.48 1.64
C GLU A 579 -15.43 8.60 2.04
N LEU A 580 -15.80 8.58 3.31
CA LEU A 580 -16.73 9.50 3.94
C LEU A 580 -16.00 10.67 4.61
N THR A 581 -16.54 11.86 4.47
CA THR A 581 -16.05 13.03 5.22
C THR A 581 -17.22 13.85 5.76
N VAL A 582 -17.01 14.49 6.91
CA VAL A 582 -18.01 15.39 7.51
C VAL A 582 -17.55 16.84 7.35
N HIS A 583 -18.39 17.65 6.77
CA HIS A 583 -18.14 19.08 6.63
C HIS A 583 -19.40 19.92 6.84
N ARG A 584 -19.32 20.99 7.64
CA ARG A 584 -20.45 21.91 7.94
C ARG A 584 -21.74 21.17 8.33
N GLY A 585 -21.62 20.10 9.13
CA GLY A 585 -22.76 19.33 9.65
C GLY A 585 -23.45 18.40 8.62
N LYS A 586 -22.82 18.16 7.49
CA LYS A 586 -23.26 17.24 6.42
C LYS A 586 -22.23 16.14 6.20
N VAL A 587 -22.67 15.00 5.70
CA VAL A 587 -21.83 13.85 5.36
C VAL A 587 -21.67 13.81 3.84
N PHE A 588 -20.44 13.68 3.38
CA PHE A 588 -20.08 13.58 1.98
C PHE A 588 -19.37 12.26 1.73
N VAL A 589 -19.45 11.76 0.52
CA VAL A 589 -18.68 10.62 0.05
C VAL A 589 -18.06 10.92 -1.31
N SER A 590 -16.77 10.60 -1.45
CA SER A 590 -16.09 10.55 -2.73
C SER A 590 -15.95 9.10 -3.15
N THR A 591 -16.22 8.77 -4.41
CA THR A 591 -16.18 7.39 -4.92
C THR A 591 -15.14 7.21 -6.01
N PHE A 592 -14.73 5.96 -6.24
CA PHE A 592 -13.97 5.48 -7.38
C PHE A 592 -14.54 4.13 -7.85
N PHE A 593 -14.03 3.53 -8.95
CA PHE A 593 -14.64 2.38 -9.65
C PHE A 593 -16.08 2.63 -10.13
N GLY A 594 -16.32 3.82 -10.63
CA GLY A 594 -17.61 4.25 -11.19
C GLY A 594 -17.49 5.61 -11.87
N GLY A 595 -16.27 5.94 -12.34
CA GLY A 595 -15.92 7.21 -12.99
C GLY A 595 -15.60 8.35 -12.02
N GLY A 596 -15.54 8.08 -10.73
CA GLY A 596 -15.25 9.07 -9.68
C GLY A 596 -16.35 10.10 -9.50
N ASN A 597 -17.08 10.02 -8.38
CA ASN A 597 -18.21 10.92 -8.11
C ASN A 597 -18.15 11.44 -6.68
N ALA A 598 -18.80 12.56 -6.42
CA ALA A 598 -19.02 13.09 -5.07
C ALA A 598 -20.51 13.24 -4.77
N TYR A 599 -20.91 12.83 -3.57
CA TYR A 599 -22.30 12.90 -3.10
C TYR A 599 -22.39 13.53 -1.71
N GLU A 600 -23.52 14.16 -1.39
CA GLU A 600 -23.99 14.40 -0.03
C GLU A 600 -24.92 13.28 0.39
N LEU A 601 -24.72 12.69 1.56
CA LEU A 601 -25.56 11.65 2.13
C LEU A 601 -26.52 12.21 3.17
N GLY A 602 -27.79 11.88 3.03
CA GLY A 602 -28.87 12.26 3.94
C GLY A 602 -29.89 11.13 4.06
N THR A 603 -31.16 11.38 3.74
CA THR A 603 -32.16 10.34 3.52
C THR A 603 -31.89 9.54 2.24
N ASP A 604 -31.27 10.19 1.28
CA ASP A 604 -30.79 9.68 -0.02
C ASP A 604 -29.40 10.24 -0.33
N ALA A 605 -28.82 9.81 -1.44
CA ALA A 605 -27.55 10.29 -1.93
C ALA A 605 -27.79 11.37 -2.99
N LYS A 606 -27.42 12.63 -2.68
CA LYS A 606 -27.49 13.74 -3.61
C LYS A 606 -26.16 13.85 -4.36
N LEU A 607 -26.19 13.69 -5.69
CA LEU A 607 -25.02 13.87 -6.54
C LEU A 607 -24.56 15.33 -6.54
N LEU A 608 -23.26 15.56 -6.37
CA LEU A 608 -22.63 16.89 -6.37
C LEU A 608 -21.60 17.05 -7.51
N ALA A 609 -20.89 15.99 -7.88
CA ALA A 609 -19.92 16.01 -8.97
C ALA A 609 -19.77 14.63 -9.60
N THR A 610 -19.45 14.62 -10.92
CA THR A 610 -19.07 13.44 -11.70
C THR A 610 -17.76 13.69 -12.44
N GLY A 611 -17.05 12.60 -12.83
CA GLY A 611 -15.86 12.69 -13.65
C GLY A 611 -14.57 13.00 -12.87
N LEU A 612 -14.54 12.72 -11.57
CA LEU A 612 -13.31 12.81 -10.77
C LEU A 612 -12.27 11.75 -11.20
N GLY A 613 -12.73 10.65 -11.83
CA GLY A 613 -11.89 9.55 -12.27
C GLY A 613 -11.63 8.51 -11.18
N ASP A 614 -11.05 7.38 -11.60
CA ASP A 614 -10.84 6.20 -10.75
C ASP A 614 -9.36 6.04 -10.35
N GLU A 615 -8.60 7.14 -10.30
CA GLU A 615 -7.15 7.14 -10.18
C GLU A 615 -6.62 7.27 -8.72
N TRP A 616 -7.42 6.83 -7.74
CA TRP A 616 -6.94 6.54 -6.39
C TRP A 616 -6.47 5.08 -6.27
N TYR A 617 -5.44 4.88 -5.46
CA TYR A 617 -4.98 3.51 -5.20
C TYR A 617 -5.80 2.83 -4.09
N THR A 618 -6.12 3.57 -3.01
CA THR A 618 -6.80 3.01 -1.83
C THR A 618 -8.13 3.68 -1.56
N ASN A 619 -8.13 4.95 -1.16
CA ASN A 619 -9.31 5.68 -0.69
C ASN A 619 -9.42 7.03 -1.39
N PRO A 620 -10.53 7.30 -2.08
CA PRO A 620 -10.77 8.61 -2.68
C PRO A 620 -11.15 9.62 -1.59
N GLN A 621 -10.23 10.50 -1.22
CA GLN A 621 -10.39 11.44 -0.13
C GLN A 621 -10.83 12.84 -0.60
N LEU A 622 -11.70 13.46 0.21
CA LEU A 622 -12.09 14.87 0.08
C LEU A 622 -11.65 15.64 1.32
N HIS A 623 -10.92 16.73 1.12
CA HIS A 623 -10.51 17.61 2.21
C HIS A 623 -11.06 19.02 1.99
N PHE A 624 -12.16 19.36 2.66
CA PHE A 624 -12.76 20.67 2.55
C PHE A 624 -11.88 21.75 3.17
N GLU A 625 -11.81 22.90 2.50
CA GLU A 625 -11.22 24.11 3.06
C GLU A 625 -12.11 24.64 4.19
N PRO A 626 -11.55 25.11 5.31
CA PRO A 626 -12.32 25.63 6.42
C PRO A 626 -13.29 26.74 5.98
N GLY A 627 -14.56 26.60 6.35
CA GLY A 627 -15.60 27.58 6.06
C GLY A 627 -16.04 27.71 4.59
N SER A 628 -15.52 26.87 3.70
CA SER A 628 -15.79 26.88 2.26
C SER A 628 -16.48 25.59 1.81
N TRP A 629 -17.16 25.62 0.67
CA TRP A 629 -17.62 24.43 -0.05
C TRP A 629 -16.60 23.92 -1.08
N ARG A 630 -15.38 24.44 -1.04
CA ARG A 630 -14.28 23.95 -1.87
C ARG A 630 -13.56 22.82 -1.15
N ALA A 631 -13.28 21.77 -1.89
CA ALA A 631 -12.56 20.60 -1.39
C ALA A 631 -11.36 20.29 -2.29
N TRP A 632 -10.27 19.89 -1.67
CA TRP A 632 -9.15 19.24 -2.34
C TRP A 632 -9.52 17.78 -2.64
N ALA A 633 -9.26 17.37 -3.86
CA ALA A 633 -9.57 16.04 -4.41
C ALA A 633 -8.58 15.69 -5.52
N LEU A 634 -8.80 14.56 -6.19
CA LEU A 634 -8.16 14.27 -7.47
C LEU A 634 -9.17 14.41 -8.62
N VAL A 635 -8.66 14.83 -9.78
CA VAL A 635 -9.29 14.68 -11.09
C VAL A 635 -8.31 13.90 -11.96
N GLY A 636 -8.64 12.64 -12.24
CA GLY A 636 -7.64 11.70 -12.71
C GLY A 636 -6.50 11.57 -11.70
N ARG A 637 -5.26 11.69 -12.13
CA ARG A 637 -4.06 11.71 -11.27
C ARG A 637 -3.62 13.12 -10.84
N ASN A 638 -4.37 14.15 -11.25
CA ASN A 638 -4.04 15.52 -10.94
C ASN A 638 -4.70 15.96 -9.63
N LEU A 639 -3.94 16.69 -8.81
CA LEU A 639 -4.49 17.40 -7.68
C LEU A 639 -5.44 18.49 -8.19
N ALA A 640 -6.61 18.55 -7.59
CA ALA A 640 -7.64 19.51 -7.94
C ALA A 640 -8.27 20.14 -6.69
N ARG A 641 -8.78 21.35 -6.86
CA ARG A 641 -9.68 22.02 -5.94
C ARG A 641 -11.04 22.15 -6.61
N ILE A 642 -12.05 21.51 -6.04
CA ILE A 642 -13.39 21.43 -6.61
C ILE A 642 -14.42 22.08 -5.70
N ARG A 643 -15.47 22.65 -6.29
CA ARG A 643 -16.62 23.17 -5.54
C ARG A 643 -17.66 22.07 -5.36
N LEU A 644 -18.02 21.78 -4.10
CA LEU A 644 -19.03 20.79 -3.72
C LEU A 644 -20.14 21.44 -2.88
N ASP A 645 -20.64 22.62 -3.33
CA ASP A 645 -21.76 23.31 -2.68
C ASP A 645 -23.08 22.56 -2.98
N PRO A 646 -23.75 22.01 -1.93
CA PRO A 646 -25.04 21.36 -2.14
C PRO A 646 -26.15 22.27 -2.65
N GLY A 647 -26.00 23.58 -2.58
CA GLY A 647 -26.93 24.57 -3.14
C GLY A 647 -26.80 24.78 -4.65
N CYS A 648 -25.72 24.28 -5.27
CA CYS A 648 -25.46 24.42 -6.70
C CYS A 648 -25.86 23.17 -7.50
N PRO A 649 -26.04 23.31 -8.84
CA PRO A 649 -26.17 22.17 -9.72
C PRO A 649 -24.94 21.26 -9.66
N PRO A 650 -25.10 19.94 -9.88
CA PRO A 650 -23.99 19.00 -9.92
C PRO A 650 -22.94 19.39 -10.98
N LEU A 651 -21.66 19.24 -10.65
CA LEU A 651 -20.57 19.46 -11.57
C LEU A 651 -20.40 18.24 -12.48
N THR A 652 -20.23 18.49 -13.77
CA THR A 652 -19.75 17.49 -14.72
C THR A 652 -18.33 17.84 -15.11
N ILE A 653 -17.36 17.06 -14.66
CA ILE A 653 -15.95 17.27 -14.99
C ILE A 653 -15.65 16.45 -16.23
N PRO A 654 -15.20 17.08 -17.35
CA PRO A 654 -14.85 16.36 -18.55
C PRO A 654 -13.75 15.34 -18.26
N ALA A 655 -13.87 14.15 -18.85
CA ALA A 655 -12.78 13.17 -18.78
C ALA A 655 -11.50 13.83 -19.35
N THR A 656 -10.48 13.97 -18.52
CA THR A 656 -9.16 14.40 -18.99
C THR A 656 -8.64 13.28 -19.90
N ALA A 657 -8.34 13.60 -21.15
CA ALA A 657 -7.55 12.71 -21.99
C ALA A 657 -6.23 12.43 -21.26
N GLY A 658 -6.01 11.14 -20.89
CA GLY A 658 -4.89 10.66 -20.13
C GLY A 658 -3.55 10.84 -20.81
#